data_8330ce7615e39b4c5fd1302c78ce4917
#
_entry.id   8330ce7615e39b4c5fd1302c78ce4917
#
_cell.length_a   1.000
_cell.length_b   1.000
_cell.length_c   1.000
_cell.angle_alpha   90.00
_cell.angle_beta   90.00
_cell.angle_gamma   90.00
#
_symmetry.space_group_name_H-M   'P 1'
#
loop_
_entity.id
_entity.type
_entity.pdbx_description
1 polymer ?
#
loop_
_entity_poly.entity_id
_entity_poly.type
_entity_poly.pdbx_seq_one_letter_code
_entity_poly.pdbx_strand_id
1 'polypeptide(L)'
;MTNNAGAQISGGDTGVRASLGSVSVINYGSISGLAGNGIYASTGGSDVFNAGTITGGTAAIQFAGSGNVLTLAPGSVISGNVLGGGSDTFQLGGSGAATFDVSTLGAAAQYRGFTTFNKVDDSVWTLTGTGSFSGDVNVGGGALIVNGNIASASNLVVNAGGTLGGNGIVGNTVINGGILSPGNSVGTINVQRSLVFTAASTYLVQVSSAASDLTNVTGAATLAGTVRVALANGTLRFNSPYTILTAGALNGSRFDSVATPTGISGSLTYSGGTVQLVLASGLGEIAGLNINQQAVATALDMAFNSFGNVPSAFGGIFAGNVPANLTQASGELATGSQQTTFDAMNLFVNLLADPFTAGRDGTAPTPVSFGKEGAADSYAGGRRRPGAERDAYAMIAKTPSAIDFGQRWSVWGAGYGGSQTTDGNAVQGSNTSTSRIAGTAVGADYRISPFTQVGFALAGGGTNFVVANGLGSGRSDLFQAGAFVRHTAGSAYVSGALAYGWQDITTNRTVTIAGSDQLRAQFNANAWAGRIEGGYRLITPWAGIGLTPYAAAQFATFELPGYAERAIVGANTFALAYAAKTATSPRSELGFRTDRSLALPGAILTLRSRFGWAHDYNIDRGIAATFQGVAGRILRRRRCIACARRGAHLGNRRGELAERFLARRDL
;
A
#
# COMPACT_ATOMS: atom_id res chain seq x y z
N MET A 1 0.16 25.09 50.81
CA MET A 1 -1.15 25.70 50.53
C MET A 1 -1.43 25.73 49.04
N THR A 2 -2.71 25.65 48.62
CA THR A 2 -3.07 25.82 47.21
C THR A 2 -4.01 27.02 47.06
N ASN A 3 -3.68 27.94 46.17
CA ASN A 3 -4.53 29.04 45.74
C ASN A 3 -5.09 28.71 44.35
N ASN A 4 -6.37 28.40 44.30
CA ASN A 4 -7.03 27.90 43.09
C ASN A 4 -7.23 28.99 42.02
N ALA A 5 -7.47 28.61 40.79
CA ALA A 5 -7.75 29.56 39.69
C ALA A 5 -8.92 30.47 40.04
N GLY A 6 -8.78 31.77 39.81
CA GLY A 6 -9.74 32.82 40.17
C GLY A 6 -9.74 33.22 41.63
N ALA A 7 -9.08 32.50 42.55
CA ALA A 7 -8.96 32.90 43.96
C ALA A 7 -7.92 33.96 44.17
N GLN A 8 -8.11 34.81 45.17
CA GLN A 8 -7.23 35.91 45.53
C GLN A 8 -6.79 35.81 46.98
N ILE A 9 -5.49 35.97 47.23
CA ILE A 9 -4.90 36.13 48.55
C ILE A 9 -4.23 37.50 48.55
N SER A 10 -4.67 38.39 49.43
CA SER A 10 -4.11 39.75 49.54
C SER A 10 -3.79 40.11 50.98
N GLY A 11 -2.61 40.62 51.21
CA GLY A 11 -2.19 41.15 52.49
C GLY A 11 -1.82 42.65 52.40
N GLY A 12 -2.14 43.47 53.40
CA GLY A 12 -1.76 44.88 53.43
C GLY A 12 -0.23 45.05 53.43
N ASP A 13 0.49 44.16 54.09
CA ASP A 13 1.96 44.05 54.02
C ASP A 13 2.35 42.88 53.14
N THR A 14 2.18 41.65 53.62
CA THR A 14 2.64 40.42 52.92
C THR A 14 1.44 39.53 52.64
N GLY A 15 1.34 38.99 51.39
CA GLY A 15 0.25 38.09 50.99
C GLY A 15 0.29 36.74 51.67
N VAL A 16 1.46 36.05 51.59
CA VAL A 16 1.72 34.77 52.26
C VAL A 16 3.04 34.88 53.03
N ARG A 17 3.00 34.65 54.34
CA ARG A 17 4.17 34.76 55.23
C ARG A 17 4.41 33.46 55.99
N ALA A 18 5.58 32.87 55.80
CA ALA A 18 6.08 31.77 56.61
C ALA A 18 7.17 32.33 57.58
N SER A 19 6.86 32.48 58.87
CA SER A 19 7.78 33.06 59.86
C SER A 19 8.59 32.00 60.61
N LEU A 20 8.15 30.75 60.61
CA LEU A 20 8.80 29.61 61.26
C LEU A 20 8.62 28.38 60.37
N GLY A 21 9.74 27.90 59.77
CA GLY A 21 9.72 26.74 58.90
C GLY A 21 9.52 27.05 57.40
N SER A 22 9.60 26.02 56.55
CA SER A 22 9.42 26.09 55.12
C SER A 22 7.96 26.22 54.73
N VAL A 23 7.67 26.75 53.56
CA VAL A 23 6.30 26.80 52.98
C VAL A 23 6.26 26.14 51.61
N SER A 24 5.20 25.38 51.36
CA SER A 24 4.85 24.92 50.02
C SER A 24 3.61 25.68 49.54
N VAL A 25 3.74 26.39 48.41
CA VAL A 25 2.69 27.20 47.78
C VAL A 25 2.48 26.74 46.36
N ILE A 26 1.23 26.38 46.01
CA ILE A 26 0.80 26.12 44.63
C ILE A 26 -0.20 27.23 44.26
N ASN A 27 0.18 28.10 43.35
CA ASN A 27 -0.61 29.27 42.97
C ASN A 27 -1.13 29.14 41.51
N TYR A 28 -2.44 29.03 41.38
CA TYR A 28 -3.17 29.16 40.11
C TYR A 28 -3.98 30.48 40.05
N GLY A 29 -4.14 31.18 41.16
CA GLY A 29 -4.88 32.43 41.30
C GLY A 29 -3.97 33.67 41.39
N SER A 30 -4.33 34.60 42.25
CA SER A 30 -3.55 35.80 42.52
C SER A 30 -3.11 35.86 43.99
N ILE A 31 -1.82 36.15 44.20
CA ILE A 31 -1.26 36.44 45.52
C ILE A 31 -0.64 37.81 45.48
N SER A 32 -1.03 38.71 46.45
CA SER A 32 -0.48 40.08 46.49
C SER A 32 -0.12 40.51 47.90
N GLY A 33 1.03 41.15 48.04
CA GLY A 33 1.41 41.93 49.24
C GLY A 33 1.53 43.39 48.85
N LEU A 34 0.65 44.24 49.37
CA LEU A 34 0.51 45.62 48.89
C LEU A 34 1.73 46.50 49.20
N ALA A 35 2.24 46.47 50.44
CA ALA A 35 3.40 47.20 50.82
C ALA A 35 4.70 46.38 50.94
N GLY A 36 4.57 45.09 51.23
CA GLY A 36 5.69 44.17 51.42
C GLY A 36 5.83 43.15 50.35
N ASN A 37 5.87 41.86 50.72
CA ASN A 37 6.14 40.77 49.80
C ASN A 37 4.84 40.05 49.37
N GLY A 38 4.77 39.62 48.11
CA GLY A 38 3.71 38.67 47.71
C GLY A 38 3.82 37.37 48.53
N ILE A 39 5.02 36.76 48.54
CA ILE A 39 5.36 35.62 49.39
C ILE A 39 6.68 35.91 50.14
N TYR A 40 6.68 35.65 51.44
CA TYR A 40 7.89 35.73 52.30
C TYR A 40 8.09 34.39 53.00
N ALA A 41 9.28 33.78 52.83
CA ALA A 41 9.69 32.57 53.53
C ALA A 41 10.96 32.84 54.32
N SER A 42 10.90 32.75 55.67
CA SER A 42 12.00 33.10 56.56
C SER A 42 13.08 32.04 56.68
N THR A 43 12.79 30.82 56.31
CA THR A 43 13.72 29.68 56.37
C THR A 43 13.88 29.03 55.01
N GLY A 44 14.95 28.25 54.84
CA GLY A 44 15.18 27.50 53.60
C GLY A 44 14.23 26.29 53.42
N GLY A 45 14.30 25.66 52.27
CA GLY A 45 13.52 24.46 51.92
C GLY A 45 12.08 24.73 51.52
N SER A 46 11.75 25.96 51.15
CA SER A 46 10.42 26.34 50.65
C SER A 46 10.26 26.03 49.17
N ASP A 47 9.02 25.66 48.75
CA ASP A 47 8.67 25.36 47.40
C ASP A 47 7.50 26.18 46.91
N VAL A 48 7.68 26.96 45.86
CA VAL A 48 6.66 27.81 45.26
C VAL A 48 6.46 27.41 43.79
N PHE A 49 5.29 26.81 43.50
CA PHE A 49 4.83 26.61 42.13
C PHE A 49 3.86 27.72 41.73
N ASN A 50 4.14 28.42 40.65
CA ASN A 50 3.28 29.49 40.14
C ASN A 50 2.84 29.28 38.71
N ALA A 51 1.52 29.20 38.54
CA ALA A 51 0.82 29.25 37.25
C ALA A 51 -0.18 30.43 37.19
N GLY A 52 -0.21 31.25 38.23
CA GLY A 52 -1.06 32.44 38.36
C GLY A 52 -0.23 33.70 38.48
N THR A 53 -0.71 34.68 39.25
CA THR A 53 -0.05 35.98 39.45
C THR A 53 0.48 36.08 40.86
N ILE A 54 1.73 36.55 41.02
CA ILE A 54 2.30 36.93 42.32
C ILE A 54 2.84 38.34 42.20
N THR A 55 2.39 39.23 43.12
CA THR A 55 2.77 40.65 43.14
C THR A 55 3.23 41.05 44.52
N GLY A 56 4.28 41.84 44.63
CA GLY A 56 4.74 42.41 45.90
C GLY A 56 5.27 43.81 45.75
N GLY A 57 4.93 44.69 46.70
CA GLY A 57 5.42 46.08 46.74
C GLY A 57 6.94 46.17 46.99
N THR A 58 7.49 45.31 47.85
CA THR A 58 8.94 45.20 48.10
C THR A 58 9.56 44.14 47.19
N ALA A 59 9.00 42.92 47.18
CA ALA A 59 9.37 41.83 46.31
C ALA A 59 8.18 40.94 46.05
N ALA A 60 8.07 40.36 44.83
CA ALA A 60 7.03 39.37 44.57
C ALA A 60 7.25 38.13 45.44
N ILE A 61 8.49 37.67 45.54
CA ILE A 61 8.85 36.52 46.39
C ILE A 61 10.19 36.82 47.05
N GLN A 62 10.26 36.59 48.39
CA GLN A 62 11.51 36.67 49.13
C GLN A 62 11.75 35.38 49.93
N PHE A 63 12.83 34.70 49.62
CA PHE A 63 13.37 33.57 50.34
C PHE A 63 14.55 34.05 51.20
N ALA A 64 14.42 34.04 52.53
CA ALA A 64 15.47 34.48 53.44
C ALA A 64 16.49 33.39 53.75
N GLY A 65 16.17 32.12 53.60
CA GLY A 65 17.07 30.97 53.70
C GLY A 65 17.40 30.38 52.36
N SER A 66 18.27 29.36 52.32
CA SER A 66 18.71 28.68 51.10
C SER A 66 18.00 27.31 50.83
N GLY A 67 18.16 26.74 49.65
CA GLY A 67 17.58 25.48 49.27
C GLY A 67 16.09 25.55 48.92
N ASN A 68 15.63 26.74 48.54
CA ASN A 68 14.26 26.96 48.07
C ASN A 68 14.13 26.66 46.59
N VAL A 69 12.89 26.36 46.18
CA VAL A 69 12.56 26.09 44.78
C VAL A 69 11.44 27.04 44.33
N LEU A 70 11.67 27.71 43.21
CA LEU A 70 10.63 28.43 42.49
C LEU A 70 10.39 27.80 41.15
N THR A 71 9.19 27.29 40.94
CA THR A 71 8.74 26.73 39.65
C THR A 71 7.76 27.71 38.99
N LEU A 72 8.12 28.18 37.80
CA LEU A 72 7.20 28.91 36.91
C LEU A 72 6.56 27.94 35.93
N ALA A 73 5.25 27.97 35.83
CA ALA A 73 4.48 27.23 34.84
C ALA A 73 3.93 28.17 33.75
N PRO A 74 3.54 27.68 32.56
CA PRO A 74 2.86 28.49 31.56
C PRO A 74 1.66 29.23 32.15
N GLY A 75 1.55 30.54 31.87
CA GLY A 75 0.57 31.42 32.49
C GLY A 75 1.07 32.16 33.76
N SER A 76 2.27 31.85 34.27
CA SER A 76 2.88 32.52 35.41
C SER A 76 3.16 33.97 35.12
N VAL A 77 2.73 34.85 36.03
CA VAL A 77 3.04 36.32 36.05
C VAL A 77 3.67 36.67 37.38
N ILE A 78 4.88 37.23 37.34
CA ILE A 78 5.56 37.74 38.51
C ILE A 78 5.74 39.25 38.35
N SER A 79 5.17 40.03 39.28
CA SER A 79 5.31 41.50 39.31
C SER A 79 6.09 41.92 40.55
N GLY A 80 7.31 42.33 40.33
CA GLY A 80 8.32 42.62 41.36
C GLY A 80 9.52 41.67 41.29
N ASN A 81 10.50 41.90 42.17
CA ASN A 81 11.69 41.07 42.25
C ASN A 81 11.40 39.70 42.92
N VAL A 82 12.19 38.70 42.55
CA VAL A 82 12.29 37.44 43.27
C VAL A 82 13.68 37.33 43.86
N LEU A 83 13.74 37.34 45.20
CA LEU A 83 14.97 37.37 45.97
C LEU A 83 15.20 36.00 46.57
N GLY A 84 16.16 35.27 46.06
CA GLY A 84 16.59 33.97 46.59
C GLY A 84 17.64 34.15 47.71
N GLY A 85 17.82 33.13 48.52
CA GLY A 85 18.76 33.09 49.64
C GLY A 85 20.21 32.75 49.29
N GLY A 86 20.54 32.60 47.99
CA GLY A 86 21.91 32.41 47.51
C GLY A 86 22.28 30.97 47.06
N SER A 87 21.45 29.97 47.34
CA SER A 87 21.64 28.58 46.90
C SER A 87 20.30 27.95 46.56
N ASP A 88 19.48 28.68 45.84
CA ASP A 88 18.13 28.29 45.49
C ASP A 88 18.04 27.76 44.06
N THR A 89 16.96 27.05 43.76
CA THR A 89 16.66 26.46 42.44
C THR A 89 15.55 27.22 41.75
N PHE A 90 15.84 27.74 40.57
CA PHE A 90 14.85 28.25 39.61
C PHE A 90 14.39 27.15 38.69
N GLN A 91 13.10 26.97 38.48
CA GLN A 91 12.56 25.94 37.62
C GLN A 91 11.56 26.50 36.62
N LEU A 92 11.60 25.99 35.40
CA LEU A 92 10.55 26.10 34.40
C LEU A 92 9.86 24.74 34.26
N GLY A 93 8.58 24.67 34.65
CA GLY A 93 7.82 23.42 34.72
C GLY A 93 6.40 23.57 34.19
N GLY A 94 5.50 22.71 34.69
CA GLY A 94 4.09 22.67 34.32
C GLY A 94 3.82 21.97 32.97
N SER A 95 2.67 22.28 32.36
CA SER A 95 2.24 21.75 31.05
C SER A 95 1.93 22.90 30.08
N GLY A 96 2.02 22.61 28.77
CA GLY A 96 1.81 23.60 27.71
C GLY A 96 3.10 24.28 27.25
N ALA A 97 2.98 25.48 26.66
CA ALA A 97 4.13 26.21 26.11
C ALA A 97 4.20 27.65 26.65
N ALA A 98 5.41 28.13 26.90
CA ALA A 98 5.65 29.52 27.30
C ALA A 98 7.04 30.00 26.91
N THR A 99 7.26 31.32 27.08
CA THR A 99 8.54 31.97 26.79
C THR A 99 9.08 32.60 28.09
N PHE A 100 10.41 32.51 28.26
CA PHE A 100 11.12 33.14 29.37
C PHE A 100 12.30 33.96 28.86
N ASP A 101 12.36 35.23 29.28
CA ASP A 101 13.52 36.07 28.97
C ASP A 101 14.64 35.80 29.99
N VAL A 102 15.70 35.16 29.54
CA VAL A 102 16.82 34.78 30.42
C VAL A 102 17.61 35.97 30.92
N SER A 103 17.44 37.17 30.35
CA SER A 103 18.07 38.40 30.86
C SER A 103 17.51 38.79 32.24
N THR A 104 16.34 38.28 32.60
CA THR A 104 15.68 38.49 33.88
C THR A 104 16.21 37.57 35.01
N LEU A 105 17.07 36.58 34.70
CA LEU A 105 17.67 35.65 35.66
C LEU A 105 19.18 35.94 35.82
N GLY A 106 19.61 36.28 37.01
CA GLY A 106 21.03 36.59 37.29
C GLY A 106 21.21 37.43 38.54
N ALA A 107 22.46 37.71 38.93
CA ALA A 107 22.81 38.37 40.21
C ALA A 107 22.19 39.77 40.39
N ALA A 108 22.00 40.52 39.31
CA ALA A 108 21.40 41.87 39.34
C ALA A 108 20.05 41.95 38.63
N ALA A 109 19.48 40.83 38.22
CA ALA A 109 18.25 40.74 37.46
C ALA A 109 16.99 40.62 38.35
N GLN A 110 15.81 40.43 37.78
CA GLN A 110 14.55 40.26 38.51
C GLN A 110 14.59 39.02 39.41
N TYR A 111 15.08 37.88 38.88
CA TYR A 111 15.24 36.63 39.62
C TYR A 111 16.70 36.46 40.01
N ARG A 112 17.00 36.60 41.29
CA ARG A 112 18.38 36.60 41.83
C ARG A 112 18.53 35.70 43.04
N GLY A 113 19.77 35.24 43.33
CA GLY A 113 20.06 34.31 44.42
C GLY A 113 19.85 32.83 44.06
N PHE A 114 19.68 32.52 42.80
CA PHE A 114 19.57 31.15 42.28
C PHE A 114 20.92 30.64 41.75
N THR A 115 21.26 29.40 42.06
CA THR A 115 22.50 28.75 41.61
C THR A 115 22.23 27.55 40.67
N THR A 116 20.99 27.10 40.61
CA THR A 116 20.56 26.00 39.75
C THR A 116 19.33 26.45 38.94
N PHE A 117 19.34 26.15 37.66
CA PHE A 117 18.20 26.33 36.75
C PHE A 117 17.76 24.98 36.19
N ASN A 118 16.56 24.55 36.51
CA ASN A 118 16.00 23.27 36.01
C ASN A 118 14.85 23.51 35.02
N LYS A 119 14.80 22.73 33.96
CA LYS A 119 13.62 22.49 33.14
C LYS A 119 13.04 21.14 33.50
N VAL A 120 11.83 21.14 34.04
CA VAL A 120 11.12 19.96 34.52
C VAL A 120 9.76 19.84 33.83
N ASP A 121 9.05 18.72 34.05
CA ASP A 121 7.72 18.39 33.49
C ASP A 121 7.68 18.41 31.96
N ASP A 122 6.50 18.21 31.38
CA ASP A 122 6.30 18.02 29.94
C ASP A 122 6.18 19.33 29.13
N SER A 123 6.25 20.49 29.81
CA SER A 123 6.12 21.78 29.14
C SER A 123 7.23 22.08 28.13
N VAL A 124 6.91 22.92 27.15
CA VAL A 124 7.88 23.49 26.20
C VAL A 124 8.17 24.94 26.57
N TRP A 125 9.40 25.23 26.96
CA TRP A 125 9.83 26.58 27.28
C TRP A 125 10.80 27.12 26.26
N THR A 126 10.48 28.29 25.69
CA THR A 126 11.36 29.01 24.77
C THR A 126 12.12 30.08 25.53
N LEU A 127 13.45 30.01 25.52
CA LEU A 127 14.32 31.03 26.12
C LEU A 127 14.68 32.09 25.08
N THR A 128 14.52 33.38 25.48
CA THR A 128 14.91 34.56 24.69
C THR A 128 15.88 35.44 25.46
N GLY A 129 16.42 36.50 24.83
CA GLY A 129 17.35 37.44 25.46
C GLY A 129 18.74 36.86 25.66
N THR A 130 19.59 37.63 26.41
CA THR A 130 20.94 37.22 26.77
C THR A 130 21.06 37.15 28.28
N GLY A 131 21.30 35.93 28.80
CA GLY A 131 21.39 35.67 30.23
C GLY A 131 22.77 35.95 30.81
N SER A 132 22.79 36.32 32.08
CA SER A 132 24.00 36.42 32.91
C SER A 132 24.08 35.34 34.00
N PHE A 133 23.17 34.39 33.97
CA PHE A 133 23.14 33.28 34.92
C PHE A 133 24.37 32.38 34.73
N SER A 134 25.11 32.15 35.83
CA SER A 134 26.39 31.41 35.81
C SER A 134 26.34 30.04 36.53
N GLY A 135 25.17 29.65 37.04
CA GLY A 135 24.95 28.34 37.66
C GLY A 135 24.78 27.20 36.65
N ASP A 136 24.43 26.03 37.16
CA ASP A 136 24.17 24.85 36.33
C ASP A 136 22.72 24.84 35.81
N VAL A 137 22.56 24.45 34.56
CA VAL A 137 21.27 24.28 33.88
C VAL A 137 21.01 22.80 33.63
N ASN A 138 19.89 22.27 34.12
CA ASN A 138 19.52 20.89 33.94
C ASN A 138 18.17 20.77 33.22
N VAL A 139 18.11 20.00 32.15
CA VAL A 139 16.90 19.70 31.40
C VAL A 139 16.51 18.24 31.67
N GLY A 140 15.55 18.03 32.58
CA GLY A 140 15.11 16.70 33.03
C GLY A 140 13.79 16.27 32.44
N GLY A 141 13.02 17.14 31.78
CA GLY A 141 11.74 16.81 31.17
C GLY A 141 11.28 17.82 30.15
N GLY A 142 10.39 17.42 29.22
CA GLY A 142 9.87 18.28 28.19
C GLY A 142 10.92 18.88 27.26
N ALA A 143 10.74 20.14 26.83
CA ALA A 143 11.68 20.80 25.92
C ALA A 143 12.10 22.15 26.38
N LEU A 144 13.39 22.43 26.27
CA LEU A 144 14.03 23.76 26.45
C LEU A 144 14.51 24.24 25.07
N ILE A 145 13.83 25.21 24.50
CA ILE A 145 14.14 25.78 23.19
C ILE A 145 14.94 27.08 23.41
N VAL A 146 16.22 27.02 23.18
CA VAL A 146 17.10 28.18 23.38
C VAL A 146 17.19 29.01 22.09
N ASN A 147 16.49 30.12 22.02
CA ASN A 147 16.61 31.12 20.94
C ASN A 147 17.41 32.34 21.38
N GLY A 148 17.69 32.45 22.68
CA GLY A 148 18.55 33.47 23.28
C GLY A 148 19.98 32.96 23.47
N ASN A 149 20.68 33.58 24.42
CA ASN A 149 22.06 33.25 24.78
C ASN A 149 22.14 32.88 26.26
N ILE A 150 22.51 31.64 26.58
CA ILE A 150 22.76 31.14 27.93
C ILE A 150 24.19 30.58 28.08
N ALA A 151 25.12 31.03 27.24
CA ALA A 151 26.52 30.58 27.29
C ALA A 151 27.26 30.92 28.58
N SER A 152 26.73 31.84 29.42
CA SER A 152 27.25 32.19 30.75
C SER A 152 27.05 31.05 31.77
N ALA A 153 26.12 30.13 31.56
CA ALA A 153 25.91 28.97 32.43
C ALA A 153 27.19 28.11 32.54
N SER A 154 27.48 27.60 33.74
CA SER A 154 28.65 26.77 34.00
C SER A 154 28.58 25.47 33.21
N ASN A 155 27.47 24.75 33.31
CA ASN A 155 27.17 23.55 32.57
C ASN A 155 25.69 23.53 32.15
N LEU A 156 25.40 22.93 31.00
CA LEU A 156 24.07 22.58 30.57
C LEU A 156 24.00 21.06 30.40
N VAL A 157 23.18 20.41 31.20
CA VAL A 157 23.02 18.96 31.16
C VAL A 157 21.59 18.61 30.72
N VAL A 158 21.47 17.80 29.66
CA VAL A 158 20.19 17.30 29.13
C VAL A 158 20.07 15.84 29.50
N ASN A 159 19.27 15.54 30.50
CA ASN A 159 19.05 14.19 30.99
C ASN A 159 17.98 13.45 30.20
N ALA A 160 17.85 12.15 30.43
CA ALA A 160 16.80 11.32 29.84
C ALA A 160 15.41 11.94 30.13
N GLY A 161 14.57 12.06 29.11
CA GLY A 161 13.28 12.74 29.14
C GLY A 161 13.32 14.20 28.73
N GLY A 162 14.49 14.84 28.77
CA GLY A 162 14.68 16.24 28.35
C GLY A 162 15.10 16.38 26.88
N THR A 163 14.68 17.50 26.28
CA THR A 163 15.07 17.90 24.92
C THR A 163 15.64 19.30 24.95
N LEU A 164 16.82 19.50 24.34
CA LEU A 164 17.41 20.82 24.08
C LEU A 164 17.25 21.14 22.60
N GLY A 165 16.66 22.28 22.27
CA GLY A 165 16.48 22.75 20.90
C GLY A 165 16.75 24.26 20.74
N GLY A 166 16.42 24.80 19.55
CA GLY A 166 16.50 26.20 19.23
C GLY A 166 17.70 26.61 18.38
N ASN A 167 17.78 27.92 18.09
CA ASN A 167 18.78 28.53 17.22
C ASN A 167 19.79 29.45 18.01
N GLY A 168 19.75 29.36 19.31
CA GLY A 168 20.53 30.24 20.20
C GLY A 168 21.94 29.74 20.47
N ILE A 169 22.50 30.30 21.58
CA ILE A 169 23.86 30.02 22.01
C ILE A 169 23.81 29.39 23.41
N VAL A 170 24.50 28.28 23.57
CA VAL A 170 24.66 27.56 24.84
C VAL A 170 26.15 27.43 25.21
N GLY A 171 26.45 27.19 26.49
CA GLY A 171 27.81 26.98 26.99
C GLY A 171 28.28 25.51 26.87
N ASN A 172 29.06 25.04 27.88
CA ASN A 172 29.40 23.62 28.01
C ASN A 172 28.12 22.82 28.06
N THR A 173 27.99 21.84 27.17
CA THR A 173 26.75 21.09 27.03
C THR A 173 27.04 19.58 27.10
N VAL A 174 26.27 18.87 27.92
CA VAL A 174 26.29 17.41 28.03
C VAL A 174 24.90 16.88 27.75
N ILE A 175 24.78 16.09 26.73
CA ILE A 175 23.54 15.32 26.45
C ILE A 175 23.71 13.97 27.15
N ASN A 176 23.05 13.82 28.30
CA ASN A 176 23.14 12.65 29.17
C ASN A 176 21.88 11.80 29.07
N GLY A 177 21.77 11.05 28.00
CA GLY A 177 20.57 10.24 27.69
C GLY A 177 19.37 11.04 27.18
N GLY A 178 19.48 12.38 27.07
CA GLY A 178 18.48 13.25 26.51
C GLY A 178 18.58 13.42 24.98
N ILE A 179 17.88 14.43 24.47
CA ILE A 179 17.80 14.74 23.03
C ILE A 179 18.38 16.12 22.76
N LEU A 180 19.30 16.24 21.80
CA LEU A 180 19.66 17.48 21.15
C LEU A 180 18.92 17.57 19.80
N SER A 181 18.14 18.64 19.60
CA SER A 181 17.36 18.90 18.40
C SER A 181 17.54 20.33 17.94
N PRO A 182 18.59 20.66 17.17
CA PRO A 182 18.86 22.03 16.74
C PRO A 182 17.72 22.60 15.90
N GLY A 183 17.56 23.94 15.99
CA GLY A 183 16.56 24.64 15.20
C GLY A 183 15.18 24.73 15.83
N ASN A 184 14.32 25.49 15.16
CA ASN A 184 12.86 25.55 15.39
C ASN A 184 12.09 24.85 14.22
N SER A 185 12.76 24.16 13.41
CA SER A 185 12.60 23.35 12.22
C SER A 185 14.03 23.09 11.74
N VAL A 186 14.36 23.16 10.45
CA VAL A 186 15.80 23.17 10.08
C VAL A 186 16.47 24.44 10.59
N GLY A 187 17.54 24.31 11.39
CA GLY A 187 18.22 25.43 11.99
C GLY A 187 19.57 25.09 12.62
N THR A 188 20.17 26.08 13.30
CA THR A 188 21.52 25.94 13.85
C THR A 188 21.55 26.32 15.33
N ILE A 189 22.09 25.47 16.18
CA ILE A 189 22.43 25.76 17.55
C ILE A 189 23.96 25.95 17.69
N ASN A 190 24.40 26.93 18.48
CA ASN A 190 25.80 27.21 18.70
C ASN A 190 26.20 26.83 20.13
N VAL A 191 27.16 25.93 20.27
CA VAL A 191 27.73 25.51 21.54
C VAL A 191 29.09 26.21 21.74
N GLN A 192 29.15 27.15 22.63
CA GLN A 192 30.40 27.72 23.02
C GLN A 192 31.10 26.79 24.01
N ARG A 193 32.35 26.40 23.74
CA ARG A 193 33.20 25.45 24.45
C ARG A 193 32.96 24.00 24.05
N SER A 194 32.50 23.11 24.93
CA SER A 194 32.46 21.67 24.68
C SER A 194 31.04 21.09 24.54
N LEU A 195 30.91 20.02 23.74
CA LEU A 195 29.71 19.23 23.62
C LEU A 195 30.01 17.75 23.84
N VAL A 196 29.28 17.11 24.74
CA VAL A 196 29.43 15.68 25.03
C VAL A 196 28.11 14.98 24.85
N PHE A 197 28.11 13.90 24.08
CA PHE A 197 26.99 12.94 24.01
C PHE A 197 27.38 11.67 24.74
N THR A 198 26.50 11.15 25.59
CA THR A 198 26.63 9.79 26.17
C THR A 198 26.00 8.73 25.27
N ALA A 199 26.28 7.46 25.50
CA ALA A 199 25.79 6.35 24.66
C ALA A 199 24.23 6.26 24.57
N ALA A 200 23.52 6.73 25.61
CA ALA A 200 22.06 6.76 25.63
C ALA A 200 21.44 7.97 24.93
N SER A 201 22.26 8.90 24.43
CA SER A 201 21.82 10.18 23.88
C SER A 201 21.29 10.07 22.45
N THR A 202 20.38 10.97 22.09
CA THR A 202 19.89 11.12 20.72
C THR A 202 20.25 12.48 20.17
N TYR A 203 20.87 12.51 18.99
CA TYR A 203 21.02 13.70 18.17
C TYR A 203 19.95 13.68 17.09
N LEU A 204 18.85 14.41 17.27
CA LEU A 204 17.76 14.52 16.32
C LEU A 204 18.12 15.57 15.27
N VAL A 205 18.22 15.13 14.02
CA VAL A 205 18.60 15.98 12.89
C VAL A 205 17.44 16.02 11.89
N GLN A 206 16.89 17.21 11.69
CA GLN A 206 15.91 17.43 10.63
C GLN A 206 16.62 17.74 9.31
N VAL A 207 16.14 17.12 8.23
CA VAL A 207 16.71 17.30 6.88
C VAL A 207 15.64 17.68 5.88
N SER A 208 16.01 18.54 4.95
CA SER A 208 15.21 18.93 3.77
C SER A 208 16.07 18.81 2.50
N SER A 209 15.52 19.08 1.33
CA SER A 209 16.33 19.14 0.10
C SER A 209 17.37 20.26 0.09
N ALA A 210 17.12 21.32 0.83
CA ALA A 210 17.98 22.52 0.85
C ALA A 210 19.03 22.50 1.96
N ALA A 211 18.66 21.99 3.15
CA ALA A 211 19.48 22.12 4.36
C ALA A 211 19.20 21.01 5.38
N SER A 212 20.03 20.90 6.39
CA SER A 212 19.85 20.09 7.58
C SER A 212 20.03 20.94 8.84
N ASP A 213 19.58 20.42 9.97
CA ASP A 213 20.00 20.93 11.27
C ASP A 213 21.52 20.89 11.40
N LEU A 214 22.05 21.87 12.11
CA LEU A 214 23.48 22.01 12.33
C LEU A 214 23.77 22.36 13.81
N THR A 215 24.76 21.70 14.37
CA THR A 215 25.36 22.11 15.66
C THR A 215 26.77 22.62 15.43
N ASN A 216 27.06 23.89 15.76
CA ASN A 216 28.40 24.45 15.73
C ASN A 216 29.00 24.45 17.13
N VAL A 217 30.11 23.76 17.33
CA VAL A 217 30.82 23.64 18.59
C VAL A 217 32.17 24.37 18.46
N THR A 218 32.41 25.39 19.25
CA THR A 218 33.69 26.16 19.17
C THR A 218 34.88 25.36 19.73
N GLY A 219 34.65 24.46 20.69
CA GLY A 219 35.64 23.60 21.27
C GLY A 219 35.55 22.14 20.78
N ALA A 220 35.87 21.20 21.66
CA ALA A 220 35.79 19.79 21.31
C ALA A 220 34.38 19.22 21.44
N ALA A 221 34.03 18.31 20.55
CA ALA A 221 32.86 17.46 20.68
C ALA A 221 33.25 15.99 20.92
N THR A 222 32.67 15.37 21.94
CA THR A 222 32.75 13.94 22.21
C THR A 222 31.44 13.30 21.83
N LEU A 223 31.46 12.37 20.85
CA LEU A 223 30.29 11.83 20.23
C LEU A 223 30.06 10.38 20.69
N ALA A 224 28.84 10.05 20.99
CA ALA A 224 28.30 8.71 21.26
C ALA A 224 26.78 8.74 21.02
N GLY A 225 26.08 7.60 21.13
CA GLY A 225 24.64 7.50 20.98
C GLY A 225 24.18 7.52 19.52
N THR A 226 22.93 7.89 19.29
CA THR A 226 22.26 7.69 18.00
C THR A 226 21.94 9.02 17.32
N VAL A 227 22.33 9.17 16.05
CA VAL A 227 21.79 10.21 15.16
C VAL A 227 20.45 9.73 14.63
N ARG A 228 19.37 10.42 15.00
CA ARG A 228 18.02 10.15 14.50
C ARG A 228 17.63 11.20 13.46
N VAL A 229 17.35 10.72 12.24
CA VAL A 229 16.97 11.59 11.12
C VAL A 229 15.45 11.79 11.11
N ALA A 230 15.02 13.04 11.03
CA ALA A 230 13.63 13.43 10.79
C ALA A 230 13.53 14.20 9.46
N LEU A 231 12.45 13.97 8.73
CA LEU A 231 12.20 14.65 7.46
C LEU A 231 11.46 15.95 7.75
N ALA A 232 12.03 17.06 7.33
CA ALA A 232 11.31 18.32 7.23
C ALA A 232 10.49 18.34 5.92
N ASN A 233 9.53 19.24 5.80
CA ASN A 233 8.72 19.38 4.57
C ASN A 233 9.63 19.64 3.36
N GLY A 234 9.42 18.85 2.28
CA GLY A 234 10.14 19.02 1.03
C GLY A 234 10.73 17.75 0.46
N THR A 235 11.55 17.91 -0.57
CA THR A 235 12.26 16.82 -1.24
C THR A 235 13.57 16.51 -0.52
N LEU A 236 14.02 15.24 -0.58
CA LEU A 236 15.30 14.80 -0.03
C LEU A 236 16.40 14.84 -1.09
N ARG A 237 17.64 15.10 -0.66
CA ARG A 237 18.84 14.86 -1.46
C ARG A 237 19.45 13.52 -1.04
N PHE A 238 19.75 12.70 -2.01
CA PHE A 238 20.49 11.45 -1.83
C PHE A 238 21.90 11.56 -2.37
N ASN A 239 22.80 10.78 -1.80
CA ASN A 239 24.21 10.72 -2.19
C ASN A 239 24.93 12.09 -2.16
N SER A 240 24.39 13.02 -1.38
CA SER A 240 24.96 14.35 -1.13
C SER A 240 25.10 14.57 0.37
N PRO A 241 26.25 15.03 0.87
CA PRO A 241 26.45 15.19 2.30
C PRO A 241 25.66 16.38 2.84
N TYR A 242 25.06 16.17 4.02
CA TYR A 242 24.54 17.20 4.91
C TYR A 242 25.53 17.39 6.05
N THR A 243 26.08 18.57 6.23
CA THR A 243 26.88 18.87 7.42
C THR A 243 25.94 19.04 8.61
N ILE A 244 26.02 18.16 9.60
CA ILE A 244 25.13 18.13 10.75
C ILE A 244 25.83 18.63 12.04
N LEU A 245 27.16 18.57 12.09
CA LEU A 245 27.92 19.04 13.23
C LEU A 245 29.31 19.53 12.77
N THR A 246 29.74 20.68 13.34
CA THR A 246 31.12 21.14 13.23
C THR A 246 31.67 21.35 14.65
N ALA A 247 32.94 21.03 14.87
CA ALA A 247 33.63 21.20 16.15
C ALA A 247 35.09 21.55 15.94
N GLY A 248 35.71 22.15 16.94
CA GLY A 248 37.14 22.37 16.93
C GLY A 248 37.95 21.07 16.89
N ALA A 249 37.45 20.02 17.52
CA ALA A 249 38.00 18.67 17.48
C ALA A 249 36.92 17.62 17.80
N LEU A 250 37.04 16.43 17.22
CA LEU A 250 36.21 15.24 17.57
C LEU A 250 36.95 14.21 18.40
N ASN A 251 38.27 14.31 18.52
CA ASN A 251 39.14 13.44 19.28
C ASN A 251 38.94 11.92 18.96
N GLY A 252 38.62 11.62 17.74
CA GLY A 252 38.35 10.25 17.27
C GLY A 252 36.99 9.65 17.67
N SER A 253 36.19 10.39 18.43
CA SER A 253 34.85 9.94 18.84
C SER A 253 33.89 9.92 17.66
N ARG A 254 32.87 9.03 17.73
CA ARG A 254 31.86 8.83 16.70
C ARG A 254 30.51 8.53 17.32
N PHE A 255 29.44 8.84 16.63
CA PHE A 255 28.11 8.33 16.97
C PHE A 255 28.05 6.82 16.76
N ASP A 256 27.29 6.12 17.58
CA ASP A 256 27.20 4.64 17.58
C ASP A 256 26.33 4.13 16.43
N SER A 257 25.28 4.87 16.06
CA SER A 257 24.32 4.46 15.05
C SER A 257 23.61 5.64 14.37
N VAL A 258 22.97 5.35 13.24
CA VAL A 258 22.05 6.24 12.54
C VAL A 258 20.69 5.57 12.43
N ALA A 259 19.66 6.23 12.91
CA ALA A 259 18.25 5.80 12.76
C ALA A 259 17.55 6.72 11.75
N THR A 260 17.07 6.12 10.67
CA THR A 260 16.40 6.82 9.56
C THR A 260 14.95 6.39 9.45
N PRO A 261 14.07 7.19 8.83
CA PRO A 261 12.73 6.76 8.44
C PRO A 261 12.77 5.53 7.52
N THR A 262 11.70 4.73 7.57
CA THR A 262 11.57 3.51 6.76
C THR A 262 11.79 3.77 5.27
N GLY A 263 12.64 2.97 4.64
CA GLY A 263 12.97 3.08 3.21
C GLY A 263 14.06 4.10 2.89
N ILE A 264 14.66 4.72 3.91
CA ILE A 264 15.82 5.58 3.76
C ILE A 264 16.99 4.95 4.51
N SER A 265 18.15 4.84 3.89
CA SER A 265 19.39 4.48 4.54
C SER A 265 20.24 5.72 4.80
N GLY A 266 20.99 5.71 5.89
CA GLY A 266 21.84 6.83 6.29
C GLY A 266 23.21 6.35 6.75
N SER A 267 24.25 7.09 6.40
CA SER A 267 25.62 6.89 6.86
C SER A 267 26.26 8.18 7.30
N LEU A 268 27.21 8.08 8.22
CA LEU A 268 27.97 9.24 8.72
C LEU A 268 29.40 9.19 8.20
N THR A 269 29.89 10.34 7.76
CA THR A 269 31.29 10.55 7.44
C THR A 269 31.90 11.59 8.38
N TYR A 270 33.16 11.40 8.74
CA TYR A 270 33.88 12.21 9.69
C TYR A 270 35.16 12.71 9.04
N SER A 271 35.35 14.03 9.03
CA SER A 271 36.54 14.66 8.46
C SER A 271 36.95 15.87 9.29
N GLY A 272 38.13 15.83 9.90
CA GLY A 272 38.57 16.87 10.82
C GLY A 272 37.60 17.04 11.97
N GLY A 273 37.07 18.25 12.13
CA GLY A 273 36.04 18.55 13.11
C GLY A 273 34.60 18.47 12.62
N THR A 274 34.36 17.86 11.43
CA THR A 274 33.06 17.87 10.78
C THR A 274 32.41 16.47 10.75
N VAL A 275 31.12 16.42 11.04
CA VAL A 275 30.27 15.23 10.84
C VAL A 275 29.27 15.52 9.74
N GLN A 276 29.24 14.64 8.74
CA GLN A 276 28.33 14.73 7.62
C GLN A 276 27.43 13.50 7.56
N LEU A 277 26.15 13.73 7.32
CA LEU A 277 25.13 12.69 7.07
C LEU A 277 24.94 12.55 5.55
N VAL A 278 25.04 11.34 5.06
CA VAL A 278 24.72 10.99 3.68
C VAL A 278 23.50 10.07 3.68
N LEU A 279 22.46 10.44 2.95
CA LEU A 279 21.23 9.67 2.82
C LEU A 279 21.16 8.99 1.45
N ALA A 280 20.53 7.82 1.40
CA ALA A 280 20.22 7.10 0.18
C ALA A 280 18.81 6.49 0.26
N SER A 281 18.19 6.20 -0.90
CA SER A 281 16.99 5.38 -0.94
C SER A 281 17.36 3.93 -0.65
N GLY A 282 16.68 3.32 0.29
CA GLY A 282 16.86 1.95 0.78
C GLY A 282 15.51 1.23 0.89
N LEU A 283 14.57 1.50 -0.02
CA LEU A 283 13.26 0.85 -0.05
C LEU A 283 13.38 -0.67 -0.17
N GLY A 284 14.37 -1.15 -0.94
CA GLY A 284 14.66 -2.57 -1.13
C GLY A 284 15.28 -3.26 0.09
N GLU A 285 15.73 -2.50 1.09
CA GLU A 285 16.29 -3.03 2.35
C GLU A 285 15.21 -3.33 3.39
N ILE A 286 13.97 -2.94 3.13
CA ILE A 286 12.84 -3.18 4.02
C ILE A 286 12.59 -4.69 4.12
N ALA A 287 12.65 -5.22 5.33
CA ALA A 287 12.41 -6.64 5.58
C ALA A 287 10.95 -7.03 5.30
N GLY A 288 10.75 -8.25 4.78
CA GLY A 288 9.42 -8.82 4.56
C GLY A 288 8.70 -8.33 3.30
N LEU A 289 9.36 -7.61 2.41
CA LEU A 289 8.79 -7.28 1.10
C LEU A 289 8.58 -8.55 0.26
N ASN A 290 7.43 -8.63 -0.39
CA ASN A 290 7.18 -9.66 -1.39
C ASN A 290 7.92 -9.35 -2.70
N ILE A 291 7.94 -10.31 -3.65
CA ILE A 291 8.72 -10.18 -4.89
C ILE A 291 8.30 -8.96 -5.72
N ASN A 292 7.01 -8.65 -5.80
CA ASN A 292 6.51 -7.49 -6.54
C ASN A 292 6.92 -6.17 -5.87
N GLN A 293 6.77 -6.09 -4.54
CA GLN A 293 7.21 -4.92 -3.77
C GLN A 293 8.72 -4.71 -3.90
N GLN A 294 9.51 -5.79 -3.79
CA GLN A 294 10.96 -5.75 -3.95
C GLN A 294 11.39 -5.23 -5.33
N ALA A 295 10.70 -5.65 -6.40
CA ALA A 295 10.98 -5.18 -7.74
C ALA A 295 10.71 -3.68 -7.91
N VAL A 296 9.60 -3.18 -7.33
CA VAL A 296 9.28 -1.73 -7.32
C VAL A 296 10.32 -0.97 -6.52
N ALA A 297 10.61 -1.42 -5.29
CA ALA A 297 11.56 -0.81 -4.38
C ALA A 297 12.95 -0.68 -5.04
N THR A 298 13.47 -1.76 -5.58
CA THR A 298 14.78 -1.78 -6.27
C THR A 298 14.84 -0.80 -7.46
N ALA A 299 13.75 -0.72 -8.25
CA ALA A 299 13.71 0.20 -9.38
C ALA A 299 13.69 1.67 -8.93
N LEU A 300 12.93 1.99 -7.88
CA LEU A 300 12.89 3.33 -7.31
C LEU A 300 14.21 3.70 -6.64
N ASP A 301 14.84 2.77 -5.89
CA ASP A 301 16.16 3.00 -5.28
C ASP A 301 17.21 3.32 -6.31
N MET A 302 17.29 2.53 -7.39
CA MET A 302 18.23 2.79 -8.47
C MET A 302 18.00 4.16 -9.12
N ALA A 303 16.73 4.56 -9.28
CA ALA A 303 16.39 5.84 -9.87
C ALA A 303 16.74 7.00 -8.93
N PHE A 304 16.24 6.98 -7.71
CA PHE A 304 16.43 8.08 -6.74
C PHE A 304 17.90 8.26 -6.37
N ASN A 305 18.62 7.16 -6.16
CA ASN A 305 20.06 7.21 -5.88
C ASN A 305 20.87 7.71 -7.06
N SER A 306 20.44 7.43 -8.31
CA SER A 306 21.11 7.91 -9.53
C SER A 306 20.80 9.39 -9.81
N PHE A 307 19.59 9.88 -9.50
CA PHE A 307 19.24 11.30 -9.63
C PHE A 307 19.77 12.15 -8.47
N GLY A 308 20.15 11.54 -7.36
CA GLY A 308 20.59 12.23 -6.16
C GLY A 308 19.45 12.98 -5.43
N ASN A 309 18.22 12.74 -5.81
CA ASN A 309 17.04 13.31 -5.12
C ASN A 309 15.80 12.42 -5.29
N VAL A 310 14.80 12.67 -4.44
CA VAL A 310 13.44 12.18 -4.63
C VAL A 310 12.62 13.30 -5.24
N PRO A 311 12.06 13.15 -6.44
CA PRO A 311 11.10 14.11 -6.95
C PRO A 311 9.95 14.28 -5.94
N SER A 312 9.52 15.52 -5.68
CA SER A 312 8.53 15.82 -4.62
C SER A 312 7.25 14.97 -4.73
N ALA A 313 6.82 14.69 -5.95
CA ALA A 313 5.67 13.86 -6.23
C ALA A 313 5.82 12.39 -5.76
N PHE A 314 7.05 11.89 -5.60
CA PHE A 314 7.31 10.53 -5.08
C PHE A 314 7.55 10.50 -3.56
N GLY A 315 7.59 11.64 -2.89
CA GLY A 315 7.84 11.71 -1.44
C GLY A 315 6.86 10.88 -0.61
N GLY A 316 5.60 10.77 -1.05
CA GLY A 316 4.58 9.95 -0.42
C GLY A 316 4.90 8.45 -0.33
N ILE A 317 5.81 7.95 -1.15
CA ILE A 317 6.25 6.53 -1.08
C ILE A 317 6.84 6.19 0.29
N PHE A 318 7.56 7.14 0.90
CA PHE A 318 8.22 6.96 2.20
C PHE A 318 7.30 7.23 3.39
N ALA A 319 6.05 7.63 3.16
CA ALA A 319 5.09 7.97 4.21
C ALA A 319 4.20 6.78 4.58
N GLY A 320 3.87 6.66 5.87
CA GLY A 320 2.91 5.67 6.37
C GLY A 320 3.34 4.23 6.13
N ASN A 321 2.49 3.45 5.46
CA ASN A 321 2.74 2.03 5.17
C ASN A 321 3.49 1.87 3.84
N VAL A 322 4.81 1.94 3.86
CA VAL A 322 5.68 1.83 2.68
C VAL A 322 5.42 0.56 1.85
N PRO A 323 5.30 -0.67 2.42
CA PRO A 323 4.93 -1.85 1.66
C PRO A 323 3.61 -1.74 0.90
N ALA A 324 2.58 -1.13 1.50
CA ALA A 324 1.30 -0.89 0.83
C ALA A 324 1.43 0.12 -0.33
N ASN A 325 2.23 1.17 -0.15
CA ASN A 325 2.53 2.14 -1.20
C ASN A 325 3.25 1.47 -2.40
N LEU A 326 4.23 0.60 -2.13
CA LEU A 326 4.91 -0.19 -3.15
C LEU A 326 3.94 -1.12 -3.91
N THR A 327 2.95 -1.71 -3.22
CA THR A 327 1.90 -2.50 -3.86
C THR A 327 1.04 -1.65 -4.78
N GLN A 328 0.58 -0.47 -4.35
CA GLN A 328 -0.17 0.45 -5.21
C GLN A 328 0.63 0.92 -6.42
N ALA A 329 1.92 1.26 -6.22
CA ALA A 329 2.82 1.66 -7.29
C ALA A 329 3.08 0.52 -8.29
N SER A 330 2.77 -0.71 -7.90
CA SER A 330 3.12 -1.91 -8.65
C SER A 330 2.41 -2.06 -10.01
N GLY A 331 1.21 -1.54 -10.29
CA GLY A 331 0.48 -1.70 -11.57
C GLY A 331 0.09 -3.16 -11.89
N GLU A 332 -0.21 -3.97 -10.89
CA GLU A 332 -0.59 -5.39 -11.02
C GLU A 332 -1.77 -5.61 -11.96
N LEU A 333 -2.63 -4.61 -12.13
CA LEU A 333 -3.81 -4.64 -12.98
C LEU A 333 -3.53 -5.12 -14.40
N ALA A 334 -2.37 -4.80 -14.96
CA ALA A 334 -1.98 -5.18 -16.31
C ALA A 334 -1.93 -6.72 -16.53
N THR A 335 -1.77 -7.51 -15.45
CA THR A 335 -1.79 -8.98 -15.54
C THR A 335 -3.19 -9.56 -15.69
N GLY A 336 -4.23 -8.80 -15.29
CA GLY A 336 -5.63 -9.21 -15.39
C GLY A 336 -6.11 -9.35 -16.82
N SER A 337 -5.66 -8.47 -17.73
CA SER A 337 -6.00 -8.55 -19.15
C SER A 337 -5.51 -9.85 -19.81
N GLN A 338 -4.32 -10.33 -19.44
CA GLN A 338 -3.79 -11.58 -19.97
C GLN A 338 -4.66 -12.78 -19.57
N GLN A 339 -5.08 -12.85 -18.29
CA GLN A 339 -5.89 -13.95 -17.79
C GLN A 339 -7.27 -13.98 -18.46
N THR A 340 -7.95 -12.82 -18.53
CA THR A 340 -9.29 -12.76 -19.16
C THR A 340 -9.25 -13.10 -20.63
N THR A 341 -8.19 -12.72 -21.34
CA THR A 341 -8.00 -13.06 -22.75
C THR A 341 -7.84 -14.57 -22.94
N PHE A 342 -6.98 -15.23 -22.14
CA PHE A 342 -6.83 -16.68 -22.23
C PHE A 342 -8.12 -17.40 -21.91
N ASP A 343 -8.86 -16.97 -20.90
CA ASP A 343 -10.14 -17.56 -20.53
C ASP A 343 -11.17 -17.40 -21.66
N ALA A 344 -11.27 -16.22 -22.28
CA ALA A 344 -12.16 -15.93 -23.39
C ALA A 344 -11.83 -16.77 -24.63
N MET A 345 -10.54 -16.85 -25.01
CA MET A 345 -10.10 -17.67 -26.14
C MET A 345 -10.34 -19.16 -25.90
N ASN A 346 -10.09 -19.62 -24.67
CA ASN A 346 -10.34 -21.00 -24.28
C ASN A 346 -11.83 -21.38 -24.35
N LEU A 347 -12.72 -20.48 -23.89
CA LEU A 347 -14.17 -20.69 -23.98
C LEU A 347 -14.62 -20.79 -25.44
N PHE A 348 -14.14 -19.91 -26.30
CA PHE A 348 -14.53 -19.90 -27.70
C PHE A 348 -14.01 -21.12 -28.47
N VAL A 349 -12.72 -21.48 -28.33
CA VAL A 349 -12.15 -22.66 -28.96
C VAL A 349 -12.82 -23.95 -28.47
N ASN A 350 -13.16 -24.01 -27.18
CA ASN A 350 -13.93 -25.14 -26.64
C ASN A 350 -15.34 -25.21 -27.24
N LEU A 351 -16.00 -24.07 -27.49
CA LEU A 351 -17.30 -24.01 -28.16
C LEU A 351 -17.19 -24.50 -29.61
N LEU A 352 -16.12 -24.14 -30.34
CA LEU A 352 -15.84 -24.61 -31.70
C LEU A 352 -15.63 -26.15 -31.75
N ALA A 353 -14.84 -26.64 -30.80
CA ALA A 353 -14.48 -28.05 -30.74
C ALA A 353 -15.54 -28.96 -30.12
N ASP A 354 -16.58 -28.41 -29.46
CA ASP A 354 -17.61 -29.18 -28.76
C ASP A 354 -18.49 -29.99 -29.75
N PRO A 355 -18.45 -31.32 -29.70
CA PRO A 355 -19.29 -32.16 -30.58
C PRO A 355 -20.78 -32.03 -30.31
N PHE A 356 -21.14 -31.53 -29.12
CA PHE A 356 -22.54 -31.55 -28.66
C PHE A 356 -23.20 -30.15 -28.73
N THR A 357 -22.62 -29.19 -29.42
CA THR A 357 -23.30 -27.92 -29.67
C THR A 357 -24.59 -28.16 -30.44
N ALA A 358 -25.70 -27.60 -29.96
CA ALA A 358 -27.03 -27.81 -30.52
C ALA A 358 -27.06 -27.54 -32.03
N GLY A 359 -27.61 -28.48 -32.80
CA GLY A 359 -27.72 -28.40 -34.26
C GLY A 359 -26.55 -29.02 -35.05
N ARG A 360 -25.44 -29.40 -34.39
CA ARG A 360 -24.28 -30.01 -35.07
C ARG A 360 -24.37 -31.51 -35.32
N ASP A 361 -25.14 -32.22 -34.53
CA ASP A 361 -25.29 -33.70 -34.62
C ASP A 361 -26.31 -34.17 -35.66
N GLY A 362 -26.90 -33.22 -36.40
CA GLY A 362 -27.86 -33.56 -37.48
C GLY A 362 -29.22 -34.06 -37.01
N THR A 363 -29.48 -34.06 -35.73
CA THR A 363 -30.77 -34.47 -35.14
C THR A 363 -31.61 -33.26 -34.69
N ALA A 364 -31.23 -32.06 -35.06
CA ALA A 364 -32.00 -30.85 -34.74
C ALA A 364 -33.18 -30.72 -35.73
N PRO A 365 -34.41 -30.51 -35.24
CA PRO A 365 -35.46 -30.02 -36.10
C PRO A 365 -35.00 -28.67 -36.68
N THR A 366 -35.28 -28.46 -37.97
CA THR A 366 -35.08 -27.18 -38.67
C THR A 366 -35.56 -26.02 -37.80
N PRO A 367 -34.78 -24.89 -37.69
CA PRO A 367 -35.35 -23.68 -37.12
C PRO A 367 -36.60 -23.37 -37.95
N VAL A 368 -37.75 -23.24 -37.26
CA VAL A 368 -39.01 -22.82 -37.91
C VAL A 368 -38.71 -21.43 -38.48
N SER A 369 -38.63 -21.32 -39.79
CA SER A 369 -38.58 -20.03 -40.44
C SER A 369 -39.91 -19.33 -40.08
N PHE A 370 -39.80 -18.10 -39.55
CA PHE A 370 -40.94 -17.22 -39.43
C PHE A 370 -41.44 -16.91 -40.85
N GLY A 371 -42.45 -17.66 -41.29
CA GLY A 371 -43.13 -17.42 -42.57
C GLY A 371 -43.50 -18.67 -43.30
N LYS A 372 -44.62 -19.28 -42.95
CA LYS A 372 -45.77 -19.69 -43.73
C LYS A 372 -46.58 -20.72 -42.93
N GLU A 373 -47.76 -20.31 -42.51
CA GLU A 373 -48.87 -21.21 -42.21
C GLU A 373 -49.07 -22.12 -43.39
N GLY A 374 -49.04 -23.45 -43.19
CA GLY A 374 -49.41 -24.36 -44.26
C GLY A 374 -48.83 -25.80 -44.19
N ALA A 375 -48.29 -26.25 -43.07
CA ALA A 375 -47.81 -27.65 -42.97
C ALA A 375 -48.29 -28.40 -41.72
N ALA A 376 -49.37 -27.94 -41.07
CA ALA A 376 -49.92 -28.60 -39.88
C ALA A 376 -50.97 -29.72 -40.18
N ASP A 377 -51.32 -29.96 -41.44
CA ASP A 377 -52.47 -30.80 -41.74
C ASP A 377 -52.20 -32.19 -42.32
N SER A 378 -51.00 -32.76 -42.22
CA SER A 378 -50.69 -34.06 -42.72
C SER A 378 -50.45 -35.19 -41.72
N TYR A 379 -50.76 -34.99 -40.44
CA TYR A 379 -50.58 -36.03 -39.39
C TYR A 379 -51.83 -36.36 -38.57
N ALA A 380 -53.02 -36.13 -39.13
CA ALA A 380 -54.27 -36.58 -38.53
C ALA A 380 -54.81 -37.77 -39.28
N GLY A 381 -54.30 -38.96 -39.02
CA GLY A 381 -54.90 -40.21 -39.61
C GLY A 381 -54.09 -41.44 -39.27
N GLY A 382 -54.33 -42.06 -38.12
CA GLY A 382 -53.81 -43.41 -37.86
C GLY A 382 -53.53 -43.72 -36.39
N ARG A 383 -54.54 -44.32 -35.73
CA ARG A 383 -54.43 -44.92 -34.41
C ARG A 383 -53.16 -45.75 -34.23
N ARG A 384 -52.34 -45.55 -33.23
CA ARG A 384 -51.83 -46.52 -32.21
C ARG A 384 -50.52 -46.13 -31.60
N ARG A 385 -50.54 -46.04 -30.27
CA ARG A 385 -49.47 -45.95 -29.28
C ARG A 385 -48.59 -44.63 -29.28
N PRO A 386 -48.18 -44.20 -28.14
CA PRO A 386 -47.42 -42.93 -28.04
C PRO A 386 -46.10 -43.08 -28.79
N GLY A 387 -45.96 -42.33 -29.89
CA GLY A 387 -44.80 -42.37 -30.80
C GLY A 387 -43.49 -42.02 -30.20
N ALA A 388 -43.50 -41.15 -29.18
CA ALA A 388 -42.31 -40.65 -28.52
C ALA A 388 -41.45 -41.74 -27.83
N GLU A 389 -42.13 -42.78 -27.25
CA GLU A 389 -41.40 -43.89 -26.60
C GLU A 389 -40.79 -44.83 -27.65
N ARG A 390 -41.43 -45.00 -28.76
CA ARG A 390 -40.97 -45.82 -29.87
C ARG A 390 -39.89 -45.17 -30.69
N ASP A 391 -39.94 -43.88 -30.88
CA ASP A 391 -38.90 -43.09 -31.56
C ASP A 391 -37.66 -42.92 -30.68
N ALA A 392 -37.79 -42.78 -29.36
CA ALA A 392 -36.69 -42.79 -28.43
C ALA A 392 -35.98 -44.15 -28.34
N TYR A 393 -36.73 -45.27 -28.34
CA TYR A 393 -36.16 -46.63 -28.43
C TYR A 393 -35.54 -46.92 -29.81
N ALA A 394 -36.10 -46.40 -30.89
CA ALA A 394 -35.53 -46.49 -32.22
C ALA A 394 -34.24 -45.72 -32.39
N MET A 395 -34.12 -44.58 -31.72
CA MET A 395 -32.85 -43.80 -31.66
C MET A 395 -31.76 -44.49 -30.83
N ILE A 396 -32.14 -45.30 -29.83
CA ILE A 396 -31.19 -46.05 -28.99
C ILE A 396 -30.79 -47.40 -29.63
N ALA A 397 -31.70 -48.04 -30.39
CA ALA A 397 -31.53 -49.38 -30.91
C ALA A 397 -31.20 -49.46 -32.41
N LYS A 398 -31.29 -48.39 -33.16
CA LYS A 398 -30.95 -48.36 -34.59
C LYS A 398 -29.49 -48.06 -34.83
N THR A 399 -28.82 -48.96 -35.57
CA THR A 399 -27.72 -48.58 -36.48
C THR A 399 -28.07 -47.25 -37.12
N PRO A 400 -27.15 -46.27 -37.17
CA PRO A 400 -27.45 -44.94 -37.68
C PRO A 400 -28.19 -45.05 -39.01
N SER A 401 -29.46 -44.63 -39.06
CA SER A 401 -30.18 -44.48 -40.33
C SER A 401 -29.28 -43.65 -41.24
N ALA A 402 -29.11 -44.08 -42.49
CA ALA A 402 -28.38 -43.36 -43.50
C ALA A 402 -28.84 -41.92 -43.41
N ILE A 403 -27.95 -41.03 -42.93
CA ILE A 403 -28.22 -39.62 -42.76
C ILE A 403 -28.57 -39.12 -44.15
N ASP A 404 -29.73 -38.52 -44.30
CA ASP A 404 -30.10 -37.88 -45.56
C ASP A 404 -29.03 -36.84 -45.88
N PHE A 405 -28.17 -37.14 -46.84
CA PHE A 405 -27.04 -36.30 -47.25
C PHE A 405 -27.50 -35.02 -47.97
N GLY A 406 -28.84 -34.81 -48.07
CA GLY A 406 -29.47 -33.64 -48.69
C GLY A 406 -29.23 -32.34 -47.91
N GLN A 407 -29.14 -32.36 -46.57
CA GLN A 407 -28.85 -31.18 -45.76
C GLN A 407 -27.39 -31.13 -45.33
N ARG A 408 -26.56 -30.48 -46.13
CA ARG A 408 -25.10 -30.33 -45.86
C ARG A 408 -24.76 -29.16 -44.96
N TRP A 409 -25.60 -28.17 -44.87
CA TRP A 409 -25.38 -26.96 -44.07
C TRP A 409 -26.23 -26.99 -42.81
N SER A 410 -25.63 -26.58 -41.69
CA SER A 410 -26.35 -26.21 -40.48
C SER A 410 -25.83 -24.87 -39.92
N VAL A 411 -26.74 -24.08 -39.40
CA VAL A 411 -26.42 -22.80 -38.75
C VAL A 411 -26.79 -22.92 -37.28
N TRP A 412 -25.97 -22.39 -36.44
CA TRP A 412 -26.16 -22.46 -35.00
C TRP A 412 -25.82 -21.13 -34.31
N GLY A 413 -26.42 -20.93 -33.15
CA GLY A 413 -26.09 -19.83 -32.24
C GLY A 413 -25.88 -20.35 -30.82
N ALA A 414 -24.94 -19.77 -30.10
CA ALA A 414 -24.65 -20.15 -28.73
C ALA A 414 -24.22 -18.95 -27.90
N GLY A 415 -24.68 -18.89 -26.65
CA GLY A 415 -24.09 -18.00 -25.62
C GLY A 415 -22.97 -18.74 -24.90
N TYR A 416 -21.93 -17.99 -24.53
CA TYR A 416 -20.88 -18.51 -23.67
C TYR A 416 -20.49 -17.46 -22.64
N GLY A 417 -19.98 -17.91 -21.51
CA GLY A 417 -19.55 -17.01 -20.44
C GLY A 417 -19.09 -17.76 -19.22
N GLY A 418 -18.56 -17.00 -18.29
CA GLY A 418 -18.06 -17.56 -17.04
C GLY A 418 -17.57 -16.47 -16.09
N SER A 419 -17.39 -16.87 -14.85
CA SER A 419 -16.73 -16.06 -13.83
C SER A 419 -15.65 -16.90 -13.19
N GLN A 420 -14.47 -16.31 -13.03
CA GLN A 420 -13.32 -16.95 -12.38
C GLN A 420 -12.75 -16.02 -11.33
N THR A 421 -12.45 -16.57 -10.16
CA THR A 421 -11.67 -15.91 -9.12
C THR A 421 -10.33 -16.64 -9.01
N THR A 422 -9.24 -15.88 -9.12
CA THR A 422 -7.88 -16.37 -8.93
C THR A 422 -7.35 -15.78 -7.63
N ASP A 423 -7.00 -16.64 -6.68
CA ASP A 423 -6.47 -16.19 -5.39
C ASP A 423 -5.11 -15.53 -5.54
N GLY A 424 -4.87 -14.54 -4.70
CA GLY A 424 -3.58 -13.87 -4.58
C GLY A 424 -2.51 -14.82 -4.01
N ASN A 425 -1.26 -14.46 -4.24
CA ASN A 425 -0.09 -15.17 -3.70
C ASN A 425 0.75 -14.17 -2.90
N ALA A 426 0.81 -14.35 -1.58
CA ALA A 426 1.51 -13.44 -0.66
C ALA A 426 3.01 -13.37 -0.94
N VAL A 427 3.68 -14.46 -1.33
CA VAL A 427 5.11 -14.50 -1.62
C VAL A 427 5.43 -13.70 -2.89
N GLN A 428 4.61 -13.86 -3.93
CA GLN A 428 4.75 -13.08 -5.17
C GLN A 428 4.26 -11.65 -5.00
N GLY A 429 3.35 -11.41 -4.06
CA GLY A 429 2.67 -10.13 -3.87
C GLY A 429 1.57 -9.88 -4.87
N SER A 430 0.93 -10.95 -5.37
CA SER A 430 -0.26 -10.82 -6.21
C SER A 430 -1.52 -10.82 -5.35
N ASN A 431 -2.49 -10.00 -5.74
CA ASN A 431 -3.80 -9.91 -5.09
C ASN A 431 -4.83 -10.80 -5.78
N THR A 432 -5.90 -11.14 -5.07
CA THR A 432 -7.04 -11.86 -5.64
C THR A 432 -7.65 -11.05 -6.78
N SER A 433 -7.91 -11.74 -7.89
CA SER A 433 -8.49 -11.14 -9.09
C SER A 433 -9.72 -11.92 -9.53
N THR A 434 -10.81 -11.21 -9.81
CA THR A 434 -12.03 -11.79 -10.33
C THR A 434 -12.22 -11.34 -11.77
N SER A 435 -12.47 -12.29 -12.67
CA SER A 435 -12.79 -12.05 -14.08
C SER A 435 -14.20 -12.52 -14.40
N ARG A 436 -14.86 -11.85 -15.33
CA ARG A 436 -16.17 -12.25 -15.89
C ARG A 436 -16.13 -12.07 -17.39
N ILE A 437 -16.73 -13.03 -18.10
CA ILE A 437 -16.78 -13.08 -19.54
C ILE A 437 -18.21 -13.36 -19.94
N ALA A 438 -18.72 -12.67 -20.94
CA ALA A 438 -20.01 -12.94 -21.56
C ALA A 438 -19.91 -12.68 -23.07
N GLY A 439 -20.40 -13.60 -23.86
CA GLY A 439 -20.38 -13.46 -25.32
C GLY A 439 -21.41 -14.33 -26.00
N THR A 440 -21.66 -14.02 -27.26
CA THR A 440 -22.51 -14.79 -28.16
C THR A 440 -21.73 -15.16 -29.40
N ALA A 441 -21.96 -16.38 -29.91
CA ALA A 441 -21.36 -16.87 -31.13
C ALA A 441 -22.45 -17.34 -32.11
N VAL A 442 -22.18 -17.08 -33.37
CA VAL A 442 -22.97 -17.63 -34.49
C VAL A 442 -22.04 -18.37 -35.41
N GLY A 443 -22.44 -19.50 -35.90
CA GLY A 443 -21.61 -20.33 -36.78
C GLY A 443 -22.41 -21.08 -37.81
N ALA A 444 -21.69 -21.54 -38.82
CA ALA A 444 -22.22 -22.40 -39.85
C ALA A 444 -21.28 -23.60 -40.07
N ASP A 445 -21.87 -24.74 -40.19
CA ASP A 445 -21.19 -26.03 -40.35
C ASP A 445 -21.55 -26.64 -41.70
N TYR A 446 -20.59 -27.25 -42.33
CA TYR A 446 -20.77 -27.96 -43.62
C TYR A 446 -20.28 -29.39 -43.52
N ARG A 447 -21.12 -30.34 -43.92
CA ARG A 447 -20.77 -31.76 -44.00
C ARG A 447 -20.12 -32.06 -45.33
N ILE A 448 -18.82 -32.28 -45.35
CA ILE A 448 -18.04 -32.69 -46.52
C ILE A 448 -18.37 -34.13 -46.86
N SER A 449 -18.48 -34.97 -45.82
CA SER A 449 -18.84 -36.40 -45.93
C SER A 449 -19.73 -36.80 -44.73
N PRO A 450 -20.32 -38.04 -44.75
CA PRO A 450 -21.03 -38.57 -43.57
C PRO A 450 -20.20 -38.55 -42.27
N PHE A 451 -18.89 -38.55 -42.41
CA PHE A 451 -17.94 -38.66 -41.31
C PHE A 451 -17.13 -37.39 -41.05
N THR A 452 -17.18 -36.42 -41.96
CA THR A 452 -16.33 -35.19 -41.87
C THR A 452 -17.19 -33.96 -41.94
N GLN A 453 -17.02 -33.11 -40.91
CA GLN A 453 -17.68 -31.82 -40.78
C GLN A 453 -16.63 -30.73 -40.63
N VAL A 454 -16.83 -29.62 -41.29
CA VAL A 454 -16.07 -28.39 -41.13
C VAL A 454 -17.02 -27.27 -40.76
N GLY A 455 -16.52 -26.24 -40.10
CA GLY A 455 -17.36 -25.10 -39.81
C GLY A 455 -16.52 -23.88 -39.40
N PHE A 456 -17.22 -22.79 -39.38
CA PHE A 456 -16.66 -21.51 -38.89
C PHE A 456 -17.66 -20.81 -37.96
N ALA A 457 -17.16 -19.96 -37.11
CA ALA A 457 -17.98 -19.13 -36.26
C ALA A 457 -17.35 -17.73 -36.04
N LEU A 458 -18.25 -16.80 -35.81
CA LEU A 458 -17.94 -15.46 -35.35
C LEU A 458 -18.56 -15.27 -33.99
N ALA A 459 -17.87 -14.54 -33.11
CA ALA A 459 -18.38 -14.22 -31.78
C ALA A 459 -18.07 -12.78 -31.40
N GLY A 460 -18.97 -12.21 -30.61
CA GLY A 460 -18.81 -10.92 -29.98
C GLY A 460 -19.17 -11.00 -28.51
N GLY A 461 -18.50 -10.19 -27.69
CA GLY A 461 -18.74 -10.19 -26.25
C GLY A 461 -17.88 -9.19 -25.52
N GLY A 462 -17.85 -9.32 -24.20
CA GLY A 462 -17.03 -8.47 -23.34
C GLY A 462 -16.46 -9.22 -22.16
N THR A 463 -15.39 -8.66 -21.61
CA THR A 463 -14.78 -9.14 -20.40
C THR A 463 -14.65 -8.02 -19.37
N ASN A 464 -14.76 -8.38 -18.11
CA ASN A 464 -14.46 -7.49 -17.00
C ASN A 464 -13.54 -8.18 -16.01
N PHE A 465 -12.60 -7.46 -15.44
CA PHE A 465 -11.75 -7.98 -14.37
C PHE A 465 -11.50 -6.91 -13.30
N VAL A 466 -11.38 -7.37 -12.06
CA VAL A 466 -11.15 -6.51 -10.89
C VAL A 466 -10.07 -7.15 -10.06
N VAL A 467 -9.09 -6.34 -9.64
CA VAL A 467 -8.08 -6.72 -8.65
C VAL A 467 -8.55 -6.24 -7.28
N ALA A 468 -8.51 -7.12 -6.29
CA ALA A 468 -8.94 -6.83 -4.93
C ALA A 468 -8.18 -5.64 -4.33
N ASN A 469 -8.66 -5.16 -3.17
CA ASN A 469 -8.06 -4.06 -2.41
C ASN A 469 -8.05 -2.71 -3.16
N GLY A 470 -8.96 -2.50 -4.10
CA GLY A 470 -9.07 -1.23 -4.83
C GLY A 470 -7.91 -0.95 -5.80
N LEU A 471 -7.10 -1.96 -6.14
CA LEU A 471 -5.92 -1.79 -6.99
C LEU A 471 -6.25 -1.55 -8.46
N GLY A 472 -7.51 -1.74 -8.85
CA GLY A 472 -8.00 -1.36 -10.16
C GLY A 472 -8.94 -2.36 -10.80
N SER A 473 -9.45 -1.97 -11.97
CA SER A 473 -10.36 -2.77 -12.79
C SER A 473 -10.07 -2.56 -14.27
N GLY A 474 -10.50 -3.51 -15.08
CA GLY A 474 -10.42 -3.39 -16.52
C GLY A 474 -11.61 -4.06 -17.19
N ARG A 475 -11.85 -3.64 -18.44
CA ARG A 475 -12.85 -4.22 -19.33
C ARG A 475 -12.29 -4.36 -20.72
N SER A 476 -12.83 -5.28 -21.49
CA SER A 476 -12.58 -5.31 -22.93
C SER A 476 -13.83 -5.62 -23.73
N ASP A 477 -13.91 -5.03 -24.90
CA ASP A 477 -14.80 -5.45 -25.97
C ASP A 477 -14.05 -6.47 -26.82
N LEU A 478 -14.73 -7.58 -27.16
CA LEU A 478 -14.11 -8.76 -27.74
C LEU A 478 -14.81 -9.16 -29.02
N PHE A 479 -14.03 -9.35 -30.08
CA PHE A 479 -14.41 -10.01 -31.31
C PHE A 479 -13.60 -11.27 -31.51
N GLN A 480 -14.22 -12.38 -31.90
CA GLN A 480 -13.54 -13.64 -32.18
C GLN A 480 -14.04 -14.24 -33.48
N ALA A 481 -13.13 -14.85 -34.23
CA ALA A 481 -13.42 -15.62 -35.43
C ALA A 481 -12.69 -16.97 -35.36
N GLY A 482 -13.31 -18.05 -35.78
CA GLY A 482 -12.64 -19.33 -35.74
C GLY A 482 -13.23 -20.34 -36.71
N ALA A 483 -12.44 -21.36 -36.95
CA ALA A 483 -12.83 -22.50 -37.80
C ALA A 483 -12.46 -23.80 -37.11
N PHE A 484 -13.18 -24.86 -37.48
CA PHE A 484 -12.92 -26.20 -36.98
C PHE A 484 -13.14 -27.27 -38.05
N VAL A 485 -12.52 -28.39 -37.80
CA VAL A 485 -12.74 -29.65 -38.53
C VAL A 485 -12.98 -30.75 -37.53
N ARG A 486 -13.92 -31.66 -37.84
CA ARG A 486 -14.16 -32.89 -37.10
C ARG A 486 -14.29 -34.05 -38.04
N HIS A 487 -13.63 -35.14 -37.71
CA HIS A 487 -13.78 -36.43 -38.38
C HIS A 487 -14.18 -37.49 -37.38
N THR A 488 -15.19 -38.29 -37.73
CA THR A 488 -15.71 -39.40 -36.89
C THR A 488 -15.50 -40.72 -37.63
N ALA A 489 -14.86 -41.69 -37.00
CA ALA A 489 -14.63 -43.02 -37.53
C ALA A 489 -15.24 -44.05 -36.55
N GLY A 490 -16.47 -44.49 -36.84
CA GLY A 490 -17.24 -45.34 -35.93
C GLY A 490 -17.53 -44.65 -34.60
N SER A 491 -17.04 -45.21 -33.51
CA SER A 491 -17.15 -44.62 -32.16
C SER A 491 -16.04 -43.59 -31.83
N ALA A 492 -14.98 -43.52 -32.63
CA ALA A 492 -13.88 -42.60 -32.45
C ALA A 492 -14.12 -41.28 -33.16
N TYR A 493 -13.59 -40.17 -32.61
CA TYR A 493 -13.55 -38.89 -33.30
C TYR A 493 -12.22 -38.16 -33.06
N VAL A 494 -11.87 -37.32 -34.02
CA VAL A 494 -10.82 -36.34 -33.91
C VAL A 494 -11.36 -34.97 -34.33
N SER A 495 -11.06 -33.92 -33.58
CA SER A 495 -11.43 -32.57 -33.94
C SER A 495 -10.26 -31.63 -33.79
N GLY A 496 -10.14 -30.64 -34.67
CA GLY A 496 -9.21 -29.53 -34.60
C GLY A 496 -9.93 -28.21 -34.75
N ALA A 497 -9.53 -27.19 -33.99
CA ALA A 497 -10.09 -25.88 -34.08
C ALA A 497 -8.97 -24.81 -33.95
N LEU A 498 -9.12 -23.74 -34.72
CA LEU A 498 -8.30 -22.54 -34.65
C LEU A 498 -9.18 -21.30 -34.49
N ALA A 499 -8.74 -20.36 -33.67
CA ALA A 499 -9.45 -19.12 -33.41
C ALA A 499 -8.49 -17.93 -33.33
N TYR A 500 -8.98 -16.81 -33.81
CA TYR A 500 -8.39 -15.48 -33.67
C TYR A 500 -9.31 -14.62 -32.82
N GLY A 501 -8.76 -13.77 -31.96
CA GLY A 501 -9.48 -12.79 -31.15
C GLY A 501 -8.82 -11.42 -31.25
N TRP A 502 -9.65 -10.41 -31.38
CA TRP A 502 -9.28 -9.01 -31.27
C TRP A 502 -10.01 -8.38 -30.10
N GLN A 503 -9.32 -7.53 -29.34
CA GLN A 503 -9.87 -6.89 -28.16
C GLN A 503 -9.48 -5.43 -28.09
N ASP A 504 -10.44 -4.57 -27.69
CA ASP A 504 -10.19 -3.20 -27.19
C ASP A 504 -10.26 -3.24 -25.67
N ILE A 505 -9.13 -3.00 -25.02
CA ILE A 505 -8.96 -3.17 -23.58
C ILE A 505 -8.79 -1.81 -22.92
N THR A 506 -9.61 -1.52 -21.92
CA THR A 506 -9.48 -0.35 -21.04
C THR A 506 -9.17 -0.79 -19.63
N THR A 507 -8.16 -0.20 -19.00
CA THR A 507 -7.79 -0.42 -17.59
C THR A 507 -7.89 0.88 -16.81
N ASN A 508 -8.34 0.80 -15.55
CA ASN A 508 -8.43 1.93 -14.62
C ASN A 508 -7.78 1.54 -13.29
N ARG A 509 -6.84 2.35 -12.82
CA ARG A 509 -6.12 2.17 -11.57
C ARG A 509 -6.18 3.45 -10.74
N THR A 510 -6.42 3.31 -9.44
CA THR A 510 -6.37 4.42 -8.49
C THR A 510 -5.11 4.29 -7.64
N VAL A 511 -4.37 5.39 -7.49
CA VAL A 511 -3.17 5.49 -6.66
C VAL A 511 -3.36 6.62 -5.66
N THR A 512 -3.22 6.32 -4.36
CA THR A 512 -3.47 7.27 -3.27
C THR A 512 -2.20 7.66 -2.50
N ILE A 513 -1.03 7.39 -3.06
CA ILE A 513 0.27 7.61 -2.41
C ILE A 513 0.58 9.09 -2.20
N ALA A 514 0.23 9.94 -3.17
CA ALA A 514 0.50 11.39 -3.14
C ALA A 514 -0.73 12.19 -3.60
N GLY A 515 -1.87 11.90 -2.99
CA GLY A 515 -3.18 12.39 -3.41
C GLY A 515 -4.03 11.27 -3.97
N SER A 516 -4.95 11.56 -4.88
CA SER A 516 -5.79 10.56 -5.55
C SER A 516 -5.64 10.68 -7.06
N ASP A 517 -4.77 9.85 -7.62
CA ASP A 517 -4.56 9.78 -9.07
C ASP A 517 -5.41 8.67 -9.67
N GLN A 518 -6.19 8.97 -10.70
CA GLN A 518 -6.90 7.97 -11.51
C GLN A 518 -6.17 7.80 -12.84
N LEU A 519 -5.59 6.64 -13.03
CA LEU A 519 -4.77 6.29 -14.17
C LEU A 519 -5.52 5.36 -15.10
N ARG A 520 -5.55 5.67 -16.39
CA ARG A 520 -6.22 4.87 -17.42
C ARG A 520 -5.28 4.52 -18.55
N ALA A 521 -5.39 3.29 -19.04
CA ALA A 521 -4.82 2.91 -20.33
C ALA A 521 -5.90 2.29 -21.21
N GLN A 522 -5.79 2.54 -22.52
CA GLN A 522 -6.61 1.91 -23.56
C GLN A 522 -5.70 1.44 -24.68
N PHE A 523 -5.90 0.21 -25.13
CA PHE A 523 -5.08 -0.39 -26.17
C PHE A 523 -5.80 -1.57 -26.83
N ASN A 524 -5.44 -1.86 -28.08
CA ASN A 524 -5.92 -3.02 -28.81
C ASN A 524 -4.92 -4.17 -28.71
N ALA A 525 -5.42 -5.40 -28.65
CA ALA A 525 -4.59 -6.58 -28.55
C ALA A 525 -5.18 -7.75 -29.37
N ASN A 526 -4.28 -8.61 -29.84
CA ASN A 526 -4.63 -9.80 -30.61
C ASN A 526 -4.39 -11.07 -29.81
N ALA A 527 -5.15 -12.11 -30.12
CA ALA A 527 -4.96 -13.42 -29.53
C ALA A 527 -5.23 -14.53 -30.55
N TRP A 528 -4.49 -15.61 -30.42
CA TRP A 528 -4.65 -16.82 -31.21
C TRP A 528 -4.86 -18.00 -30.28
N ALA A 529 -5.74 -18.92 -30.65
CA ALA A 529 -5.90 -20.15 -29.90
C ALA A 529 -6.13 -21.33 -30.84
N GLY A 530 -5.63 -22.48 -30.46
CA GLY A 530 -5.85 -23.72 -31.17
C GLY A 530 -6.08 -24.87 -30.23
N ARG A 531 -6.90 -25.82 -30.63
CA ARG A 531 -7.20 -27.05 -29.92
C ARG A 531 -7.28 -28.23 -30.86
N ILE A 532 -6.66 -29.32 -30.46
CA ILE A 532 -6.86 -30.65 -31.05
C ILE A 532 -7.39 -31.58 -29.96
N GLU A 533 -8.37 -32.39 -30.32
CA GLU A 533 -9.02 -33.30 -29.37
C GLU A 533 -9.38 -34.61 -30.07
N GLY A 534 -9.15 -35.72 -29.38
CA GLY A 534 -9.58 -37.05 -29.81
C GLY A 534 -10.30 -37.78 -28.69
N GLY A 535 -11.34 -38.53 -29.03
CA GLY A 535 -12.12 -39.30 -28.07
C GLY A 535 -12.78 -40.54 -28.68
N TYR A 536 -13.26 -41.41 -27.80
CA TYR A 536 -13.93 -42.66 -28.17
C TYR A 536 -15.20 -42.81 -27.35
N ARG A 537 -16.37 -42.97 -28.03
CA ARG A 537 -17.67 -43.09 -27.38
C ARG A 537 -18.01 -44.52 -27.08
N LEU A 538 -18.21 -44.85 -25.82
CA LEU A 538 -18.66 -46.11 -25.27
C LEU A 538 -20.13 -45.98 -24.85
N ILE A 539 -20.97 -46.96 -25.21
CA ILE A 539 -22.32 -47.04 -24.67
C ILE A 539 -22.28 -48.00 -23.48
N THR A 540 -22.58 -47.49 -22.30
CA THR A 540 -22.55 -48.31 -21.09
C THR A 540 -23.81 -49.17 -20.99
N PRO A 541 -23.71 -50.39 -20.41
CA PRO A 541 -24.88 -51.22 -20.18
C PRO A 541 -25.85 -50.63 -19.15
N TRP A 542 -25.42 -49.62 -18.40
CA TRP A 542 -26.23 -48.97 -17.36
C TRP A 542 -27.08 -47.85 -17.96
N ALA A 543 -28.38 -48.12 -18.09
CA ALA A 543 -29.39 -47.11 -18.47
C ALA A 543 -29.11 -46.36 -19.79
N GLY A 544 -28.31 -46.92 -20.71
CA GLY A 544 -28.02 -46.30 -22.01
C GLY A 544 -27.22 -45.00 -21.95
N ILE A 545 -26.39 -44.82 -20.90
CA ILE A 545 -25.51 -43.64 -20.77
C ILE A 545 -24.35 -43.81 -21.75
N GLY A 546 -24.15 -42.82 -22.63
CA GLY A 546 -22.93 -42.69 -23.42
C GLY A 546 -21.79 -42.15 -22.56
N LEU A 547 -20.64 -42.84 -22.56
CA LEU A 547 -19.40 -42.39 -21.92
C LEU A 547 -18.35 -42.17 -23.00
N THR A 548 -17.76 -40.97 -23.05
CA THR A 548 -16.77 -40.61 -24.06
C THR A 548 -15.50 -40.11 -23.38
N PRO A 549 -14.51 -41.00 -23.07
CA PRO A 549 -13.18 -40.56 -22.73
C PRO A 549 -12.53 -39.77 -23.88
N TYR A 550 -11.80 -38.71 -23.54
CA TYR A 550 -11.11 -37.88 -24.52
C TYR A 550 -9.78 -37.35 -23.97
N ALA A 551 -8.89 -37.02 -24.90
CA ALA A 551 -7.66 -36.27 -24.66
C ALA A 551 -7.61 -35.10 -25.60
N ALA A 552 -7.09 -33.97 -25.09
CA ALA A 552 -6.94 -32.73 -25.87
C ALA A 552 -5.63 -32.00 -25.54
N ALA A 553 -5.07 -31.39 -26.57
CA ALA A 553 -4.01 -30.41 -26.46
C ALA A 553 -4.51 -29.05 -26.98
N GLN A 554 -4.15 -27.98 -26.28
CA GLN A 554 -4.63 -26.63 -26.58
C GLN A 554 -3.53 -25.63 -26.34
N PHE A 555 -3.52 -24.57 -27.10
CA PHE A 555 -2.71 -23.38 -26.82
C PHE A 555 -3.57 -22.12 -26.96
N ALA A 556 -3.19 -21.09 -26.22
CA ALA A 556 -3.65 -19.73 -26.45
C ALA A 556 -2.44 -18.78 -26.37
N THR A 557 -2.30 -17.91 -27.35
CA THR A 557 -1.25 -16.90 -27.43
C THR A 557 -1.89 -15.54 -27.42
N PHE A 558 -1.39 -14.64 -26.57
CA PHE A 558 -1.84 -13.26 -26.44
C PHE A 558 -0.70 -12.31 -26.78
N GLU A 559 -0.92 -11.45 -27.75
CA GLU A 559 0.01 -10.44 -28.23
C GLU A 559 -0.38 -9.10 -27.58
N LEU A 560 0.28 -8.79 -26.46
CA LEU A 560 0.11 -7.54 -25.73
C LEU A 560 1.02 -6.48 -26.35
N PRO A 561 0.51 -5.37 -26.89
CA PRO A 561 1.34 -4.29 -27.38
C PRO A 561 2.02 -3.53 -26.24
N GLY A 562 3.00 -2.69 -26.56
CA GLY A 562 3.44 -1.66 -25.61
C GLY A 562 2.36 -0.59 -25.46
N TYR A 563 2.04 -0.23 -24.23
CA TYR A 563 1.03 0.80 -23.92
C TYR A 563 1.40 1.58 -22.67
N ALA A 564 0.75 2.72 -22.45
CA ALA A 564 1.03 3.58 -21.32
C ALA A 564 -0.26 4.06 -20.64
N GLU A 565 -0.20 4.20 -19.32
CA GLU A 565 -1.23 4.85 -18.52
C GLU A 565 -1.13 6.37 -18.67
N ARG A 566 -2.26 7.03 -18.51
CA ARG A 566 -2.36 8.49 -18.34
C ARG A 566 -3.33 8.82 -17.21
N ALA A 567 -3.07 9.88 -16.49
CA ALA A 567 -4.00 10.39 -15.51
C ALA A 567 -5.24 10.98 -16.21
N ILE A 568 -6.41 10.57 -15.75
CA ILE A 568 -7.70 11.20 -16.07
C ILE A 568 -8.16 12.12 -14.95
N VAL A 569 -7.63 11.89 -13.72
CA VAL A 569 -7.74 12.75 -12.55
C VAL A 569 -6.41 12.72 -11.84
N GLY A 570 -5.92 13.86 -11.32
CA GLY A 570 -4.66 13.97 -10.60
C GLY A 570 -3.45 14.05 -11.53
N ALA A 571 -2.33 13.45 -11.13
CA ALA A 571 -1.04 13.54 -11.80
C ALA A 571 -0.58 12.23 -12.43
N ASN A 572 0.35 12.32 -13.41
CA ASN A 572 0.99 11.15 -14.04
C ASN A 572 2.17 10.59 -13.23
N THR A 573 2.35 10.99 -11.97
CA THR A 573 3.51 10.63 -11.16
C THR A 573 3.76 9.12 -11.13
N PHE A 574 2.72 8.35 -10.85
CA PHE A 574 2.78 6.89 -10.78
C PHE A 574 2.28 6.18 -12.03
N ALA A 575 2.10 6.92 -13.14
CA ALA A 575 1.71 6.35 -14.41
C ALA A 575 2.82 5.45 -14.96
N LEU A 576 2.42 4.28 -15.46
CA LEU A 576 3.32 3.24 -15.96
C LEU A 576 3.24 3.14 -17.48
N ALA A 577 4.39 2.92 -18.11
CA ALA A 577 4.51 2.47 -19.49
C ALA A 577 4.86 0.98 -19.47
N TYR A 578 4.04 0.17 -20.12
CA TYR A 578 4.17 -1.29 -20.17
C TYR A 578 4.84 -1.71 -21.47
N ALA A 579 5.79 -2.63 -21.36
CA ALA A 579 6.47 -3.18 -22.51
C ALA A 579 5.58 -4.19 -23.26
N ALA A 580 5.74 -4.25 -24.57
CA ALA A 580 5.11 -5.28 -25.39
C ALA A 580 5.55 -6.68 -24.93
N LYS A 581 4.62 -7.62 -24.96
CA LYS A 581 4.87 -9.02 -24.57
C LYS A 581 3.95 -9.96 -25.32
N THR A 582 4.53 -11.02 -25.89
CA THR A 582 3.76 -12.20 -26.35
C THR A 582 3.78 -13.24 -25.25
N ALA A 583 2.59 -13.68 -24.82
CA ALA A 583 2.42 -14.71 -23.81
C ALA A 583 1.66 -15.90 -24.41
N THR A 584 2.22 -17.12 -24.30
CA THR A 584 1.58 -18.36 -24.78
C THR A 584 1.30 -19.27 -23.58
N SER A 585 0.09 -19.81 -23.52
CA SER A 585 -0.37 -20.76 -22.50
C SER A 585 -0.72 -22.10 -23.16
N PRO A 586 0.24 -23.06 -23.24
CA PRO A 586 -0.05 -24.41 -23.65
C PRO A 586 -0.79 -25.18 -22.54
N ARG A 587 -1.73 -26.03 -22.93
CA ARG A 587 -2.56 -26.80 -21.99
C ARG A 587 -2.82 -28.20 -22.54
N SER A 588 -2.75 -29.21 -21.70
CA SER A 588 -3.26 -30.55 -21.95
C SER A 588 -4.48 -30.82 -21.10
N GLU A 589 -5.37 -31.63 -21.63
CA GLU A 589 -6.62 -32.00 -20.95
C GLU A 589 -6.93 -33.47 -21.17
N LEU A 590 -7.27 -34.17 -20.10
CA LEU A 590 -7.78 -35.53 -20.12
C LEU A 590 -9.15 -35.57 -19.42
N GLY A 591 -10.13 -36.20 -20.00
CA GLY A 591 -11.46 -36.19 -19.42
C GLY A 591 -12.40 -37.22 -20.00
N PHE A 592 -13.64 -37.15 -19.56
CA PHE A 592 -14.73 -37.90 -20.14
C PHE A 592 -16.00 -37.05 -20.21
N ARG A 593 -16.79 -37.32 -21.21
CA ARG A 593 -18.14 -36.78 -21.39
C ARG A 593 -19.15 -37.85 -21.15
N THR A 594 -20.30 -37.47 -20.58
CA THR A 594 -21.46 -38.36 -20.49
C THR A 594 -22.64 -37.74 -21.21
N ASP A 595 -23.41 -38.57 -21.90
CA ASP A 595 -24.66 -38.17 -22.52
C ASP A 595 -25.76 -39.20 -22.22
N ARG A 596 -26.97 -38.71 -21.93
CA ARG A 596 -28.18 -39.55 -21.79
C ARG A 596 -29.39 -38.81 -22.29
N SER A 597 -30.11 -39.43 -23.19
CA SER A 597 -31.39 -38.93 -23.69
C SER A 597 -32.55 -39.65 -23.01
N LEU A 598 -33.53 -38.88 -22.52
CA LEU A 598 -34.75 -39.34 -21.87
C LEU A 598 -35.92 -38.86 -22.69
N ALA A 599 -36.78 -39.81 -23.08
CA ALA A 599 -38.03 -39.46 -23.75
C ALA A 599 -39.07 -38.98 -22.73
N LEU A 600 -39.62 -37.80 -22.95
CA LEU A 600 -40.72 -37.22 -22.19
C LEU A 600 -41.96 -37.14 -23.12
N PRO A 601 -43.19 -37.05 -22.59
CA PRO A 601 -44.36 -36.80 -23.42
C PRO A 601 -44.21 -35.49 -24.22
N GLY A 602 -44.04 -35.58 -25.53
CA GLY A 602 -43.88 -34.42 -26.42
C GLY A 602 -42.50 -33.79 -26.48
N ALA A 603 -41.48 -34.36 -25.82
CA ALA A 603 -40.11 -33.76 -25.81
C ALA A 603 -39.04 -34.85 -25.55
N ILE A 604 -37.81 -34.57 -25.98
CA ILE A 604 -36.64 -35.38 -25.63
C ILE A 604 -35.73 -34.53 -24.74
N LEU A 605 -35.49 -34.99 -23.51
CA LEU A 605 -34.55 -34.37 -22.60
C LEU A 605 -33.18 -35.05 -22.75
N THR A 606 -32.15 -34.33 -23.20
CA THR A 606 -30.78 -34.84 -23.25
C THR A 606 -29.94 -34.18 -22.15
N LEU A 607 -29.48 -35.00 -21.22
CA LEU A 607 -28.54 -34.60 -20.18
C LEU A 607 -27.12 -34.86 -20.65
N ARG A 608 -26.26 -33.85 -20.53
CA ARG A 608 -24.86 -33.95 -20.94
C ARG A 608 -23.97 -33.36 -19.84
N SER A 609 -22.86 -34.06 -19.55
CA SER A 609 -21.87 -33.60 -18.60
C SER A 609 -20.47 -33.81 -19.15
N ARG A 610 -19.52 -32.98 -18.72
CA ARG A 610 -18.10 -33.08 -19.06
C ARG A 610 -17.27 -32.95 -17.78
N PHE A 611 -16.39 -33.94 -17.58
CA PHE A 611 -15.43 -33.97 -16.51
C PHE A 611 -14.03 -34.03 -17.12
N GLY A 612 -13.13 -33.19 -16.66
CA GLY A 612 -11.78 -33.17 -17.21
C GLY A 612 -10.75 -32.65 -16.21
N TRP A 613 -9.59 -33.25 -16.29
CA TRP A 613 -8.38 -32.74 -15.64
C TRP A 613 -7.55 -32.01 -16.68
N ALA A 614 -7.09 -30.79 -16.34
CA ALA A 614 -6.30 -30.00 -17.24
C ALA A 614 -5.02 -29.53 -16.56
N HIS A 615 -3.93 -29.48 -17.33
CA HIS A 615 -2.62 -29.00 -16.90
C HIS A 615 -2.15 -27.86 -17.80
N ASP A 616 -1.86 -26.71 -17.18
CA ASP A 616 -1.29 -25.53 -17.84
C ASP A 616 0.23 -25.53 -17.64
N TYR A 617 0.99 -25.55 -18.74
CA TYR A 617 2.47 -25.66 -18.72
C TYR A 617 3.16 -24.32 -18.51
N ASN A 618 2.55 -23.22 -18.92
CA ASN A 618 3.09 -21.88 -18.74
C ASN A 618 2.12 -21.01 -17.95
N ILE A 619 2.50 -20.70 -16.72
CA ILE A 619 1.73 -19.89 -15.76
C ILE A 619 2.32 -18.50 -15.57
N ASP A 620 3.45 -18.15 -16.25
CA ASP A 620 4.08 -16.84 -16.13
C ASP A 620 3.23 -15.75 -16.79
N ARG A 621 2.61 -14.92 -15.97
CA ARG A 621 1.84 -13.73 -16.36
C ARG A 621 2.62 -12.45 -16.05
N GLY A 622 3.92 -12.53 -15.80
CA GLY A 622 4.77 -11.38 -15.53
C GLY A 622 4.69 -10.34 -16.64
N ILE A 623 4.75 -9.07 -16.27
CA ILE A 623 4.80 -7.94 -17.21
C ILE A 623 5.93 -7.00 -16.81
N ALA A 624 6.58 -6.37 -17.78
CA ALA A 624 7.56 -5.32 -17.54
C ALA A 624 6.92 -3.95 -17.71
N ALA A 625 7.20 -3.05 -16.78
CA ALA A 625 6.72 -1.68 -16.83
C ALA A 625 7.82 -0.71 -16.37
N THR A 626 7.70 0.56 -16.76
CA THR A 626 8.55 1.67 -16.31
C THR A 626 7.67 2.78 -15.77
N PHE A 627 8.13 3.47 -14.72
CA PHE A 627 7.48 4.71 -14.31
C PHE A 627 7.74 5.80 -15.35
N GLN A 628 6.71 6.46 -15.84
CA GLN A 628 6.85 7.56 -16.79
C GLN A 628 7.51 8.78 -16.16
N GLY A 629 7.24 9.03 -14.87
CA GLY A 629 7.83 10.13 -14.10
C GLY A 629 9.29 9.92 -13.68
N VAL A 630 9.87 8.72 -13.94
CA VAL A 630 11.25 8.36 -13.56
C VAL A 630 11.89 7.67 -14.76
N ALA A 631 12.49 8.45 -15.66
CA ALA A 631 13.05 7.93 -16.91
C ALA A 631 14.12 6.85 -16.68
N GLY A 632 14.04 5.75 -17.42
CA GLY A 632 15.14 4.82 -17.65
C GLY A 632 15.21 3.55 -16.81
N ARG A 633 14.24 3.20 -15.97
CA ARG A 633 14.31 1.97 -15.15
C ARG A 633 13.11 1.05 -15.34
N ILE A 634 13.38 -0.21 -15.65
CA ILE A 634 12.39 -1.25 -15.99
C ILE A 634 12.01 -2.00 -14.72
N LEU A 635 10.71 -1.99 -14.40
CA LEU A 635 10.10 -2.86 -13.39
C LEU A 635 9.74 -4.20 -14.06
N ARG A 636 10.33 -5.29 -13.62
CA ARG A 636 9.89 -6.63 -14.02
C ARG A 636 8.95 -7.18 -12.96
N ARG A 637 7.78 -7.67 -13.40
CA ARG A 637 6.78 -8.25 -12.53
C ARG A 637 6.47 -9.66 -12.93
N ARG A 638 6.32 -10.50 -11.95
CA ARG A 638 5.84 -11.87 -12.13
C ARG A 638 4.58 -12.05 -11.30
N ARG A 639 3.49 -12.40 -11.94
CA ARG A 639 2.33 -12.97 -11.26
C ARG A 639 2.42 -14.47 -11.42
N CYS A 640 2.68 -15.18 -10.33
CA CYS A 640 2.49 -16.63 -10.31
C CYS A 640 0.98 -16.88 -10.12
N ILE A 641 0.30 -17.35 -11.16
CA ILE A 641 -1.05 -17.88 -11.03
C ILE A 641 -0.94 -19.27 -10.43
N ALA A 642 -1.71 -19.49 -9.38
CA ALA A 642 -1.70 -20.69 -8.57
C ALA A 642 -1.63 -21.96 -9.39
N CYS A 643 -0.74 -22.84 -8.94
CA CYS A 643 -0.68 -24.28 -9.16
C CYS A 643 -0.87 -24.81 -10.59
N ALA A 644 0.20 -25.35 -11.13
CA ALA A 644 0.26 -26.18 -12.32
C ALA A 644 -0.61 -27.46 -12.25
N ARG A 645 -1.42 -27.65 -11.21
CA ARG A 645 -2.29 -28.81 -11.02
C ARG A 645 -3.68 -28.37 -10.58
N ARG A 646 -4.61 -28.26 -11.52
CA ARG A 646 -6.04 -28.30 -11.20
C ARG A 646 -6.48 -29.76 -11.22
N GLY A 647 -6.27 -30.46 -10.13
CA GLY A 647 -6.92 -31.74 -9.87
C GLY A 647 -8.37 -31.48 -9.51
N ALA A 648 -9.31 -32.25 -10.07
CA ALA A 648 -10.66 -32.31 -9.57
C ALA A 648 -10.62 -32.93 -8.15
N HIS A 649 -10.50 -32.14 -7.11
CA HIS A 649 -10.78 -32.57 -5.76
C HIS A 649 -12.27 -32.36 -5.49
N LEU A 650 -13.00 -33.45 -5.38
CA LEU A 650 -14.24 -33.53 -4.60
C LEU A 650 -13.87 -33.21 -3.14
N GLY A 651 -14.01 -31.97 -2.72
CA GLY A 651 -13.69 -31.54 -1.37
C GLY A 651 -13.38 -30.04 -1.32
N ASN A 652 -14.42 -29.26 -1.17
CA ASN A 652 -14.46 -27.95 -0.51
C ASN A 652 -13.38 -26.91 -0.86
N ARG A 653 -13.20 -26.65 -2.17
CA ARG A 653 -12.67 -25.38 -2.67
C ARG A 653 -13.38 -25.05 -3.97
N ARG A 654 -13.92 -23.84 -4.09
CA ARG A 654 -14.61 -23.33 -5.27
C ARG A 654 -13.71 -23.42 -6.51
N GLY A 655 -13.73 -24.58 -7.16
CA GLY A 655 -13.17 -24.82 -8.47
C GLY A 655 -14.31 -24.81 -9.46
N GLU A 656 -14.13 -24.22 -10.62
CA GLU A 656 -15.10 -24.21 -11.70
C GLU A 656 -15.61 -25.61 -12.01
N LEU A 657 -16.78 -25.93 -11.52
CA LEU A 657 -17.70 -26.84 -12.16
C LEU A 657 -18.37 -26.03 -13.27
N ALA A 658 -17.85 -26.08 -14.48
CA ALA A 658 -18.64 -25.71 -15.65
C ALA A 658 -19.71 -26.80 -15.85
N GLU A 659 -20.70 -26.82 -14.97
CA GLU A 659 -21.92 -27.55 -15.19
C GLU A 659 -22.72 -26.81 -16.24
N ARG A 660 -22.60 -27.25 -17.50
CA ARG A 660 -23.57 -26.90 -18.52
C ARG A 660 -24.69 -27.91 -18.43
N PHE A 661 -25.74 -27.60 -17.69
CA PHE A 661 -27.03 -28.21 -17.84
C PHE A 661 -27.74 -27.59 -19.04
N LEU A 662 -27.70 -28.24 -20.20
CA LEU A 662 -28.55 -27.91 -21.32
C LEU A 662 -29.79 -28.78 -21.23
N ALA A 663 -30.84 -28.28 -20.61
CA ALA A 663 -32.17 -28.85 -20.73
C ALA A 663 -32.80 -28.27 -22.00
N ARG A 664 -33.09 -29.13 -22.97
CA ARG A 664 -33.85 -28.79 -24.18
C ARG A 664 -35.27 -29.30 -24.03
N ARG A 665 -36.21 -28.39 -24.14
CA ARG A 665 -37.63 -28.70 -24.30
C ARG A 665 -37.93 -28.49 -25.78
N ASP A 666 -38.02 -29.58 -26.51
CA ASP A 666 -38.57 -29.54 -27.87
C ASP A 666 -40.08 -29.62 -27.75
N LEU A 667 -40.77 -28.57 -28.11
CA LEU A 667 -42.22 -28.52 -28.31
C LEU A 667 -42.54 -28.92 -29.75
#